data_eaeeebdf0aa88a8c12da3ab99fdf7acd
#
_entry.id   eaeeebdf0aa88a8c12da3ab99fdf7acd
#
_cell.length_a   1.000
_cell.length_b   1.000
_cell.length_c   1.000
_cell.angle_alpha   90.00
_cell.angle_beta   90.00
_cell.angle_gamma   90.00
#
_symmetry.space_group_name_H-M   'P 1'
#
loop_
_entity.id
_entity.type
_entity.pdbx_description
1 polymer ?
#
loop_
_entity_poly.entity_id
_entity_poly.type
_entity_poly.pdbx_seq_one_letter_code
_entity_poly.pdbx_strand_id
1 'polypeptide(L)'
;MTHRFTTWWRALSVVLLSLATVTWPTAAQADATPRFVVVHQTPVASLSASGTANFGTTLAVTPAPASTSVIVTIYPVISARSEIAPIVDGVGPGVRPLSTTGSFKLSCLHDGSASFNVTLYTHSLKSPARSCNEVDPRLRLYCSSNGCGGVYPIRYAVSINGTTVTKWSLLAVKTTSVAKPLQVALVTPLTARALRHPRRSMKVLDTLASFSSSPITLSADYDVLADIQLSPTKGPAWVSAIERDLSSPLHRVIDAPPSGVDFAGLAKNHLSTQVAEQLTLSSGLLSTMTGHYVDDPVLLSGSQSPQSLAALDRSGFNEVVLPEKDLSEAPSSTLTWGAPFHVTGAGSLTALSVDTPLSQLTHDTAIEPGRRAAMVLATLAFLHYEAPYAPASRTVVIESPINLTSTTFLSDLMSGIARDPFTQLAPLTPSFSSSLIGTNGAPAARTLAVTTPSTWSAHNVSSLLTLIGAVNSYAQSVRTSNIATVLRVAVAKSEIVGSPATRQNDIDAASHLLSEQLAQFSIDQSAITLAGSGTALPITIISHLHYTVDAVVHLVTDRLTFPKGSAVAVTMNSPTQSIRVPAVSPRGSSLTLQVILTTPNDQVVLARTAVQVHIAGTSVVGYLLTFASLFVLGVWWWRTIRRRPKGRHAR
;
A
#
# COMPACT_ATOMS: atom_id res chain seq x y z
N MET A 1 -12.72 -41.90 -20.59
CA MET A 1 -11.59 -42.81 -20.76
C MET A 1 -10.67 -42.57 -19.56
N THR A 2 -10.92 -43.22 -18.42
CA THR A 2 -10.48 -44.52 -17.90
C THR A 2 -8.95 -44.72 -17.94
N HIS A 3 -8.34 -44.70 -16.76
CA HIS A 3 -7.57 -45.74 -16.07
C HIS A 3 -6.76 -45.04 -14.96
N ARG A 4 -7.03 -45.20 -13.69
CA ARG A 4 -6.78 -46.31 -12.75
C ARG A 4 -5.43 -46.98 -13.01
N PHE A 5 -4.46 -46.73 -12.09
CA PHE A 5 -3.57 -47.78 -11.61
C PHE A 5 -3.35 -47.63 -10.09
N THR A 6 -3.73 -48.64 -9.45
CA THR A 6 -3.80 -49.03 -8.08
C THR A 6 -2.46 -49.51 -7.54
N THR A 7 -2.24 -49.23 -6.27
CA THR A 7 -1.73 -50.13 -5.21
C THR A 7 -0.75 -51.22 -5.61
N TRP A 8 0.37 -51.27 -4.94
CA TRP A 8 1.01 -52.45 -4.33
C TRP A 8 2.38 -52.04 -3.81
N TRP A 9 2.60 -52.08 -2.52
CA TRP A 9 3.57 -52.87 -1.78
C TRP A 9 3.47 -52.58 -0.29
N ARG A 10 2.65 -53.39 0.36
CA ARG A 10 2.81 -53.76 1.76
C ARG A 10 3.36 -55.17 1.74
N ALA A 11 4.41 -55.40 2.47
CA ALA A 11 4.68 -56.52 3.32
C ALA A 11 6.15 -56.96 3.31
N LEU A 12 6.58 -57.36 4.45
CA LEU A 12 7.75 -58.12 4.88
C LEU A 12 9.09 -57.37 5.01
N SER A 13 9.48 -57.08 6.25
CA SER A 13 10.49 -57.88 6.94
C SER A 13 10.60 -57.50 8.41
N VAL A 14 10.06 -58.35 9.26
CA VAL A 14 10.40 -58.51 10.67
C VAL A 14 11.65 -59.38 10.73
N VAL A 15 12.48 -59.14 11.78
CA VAL A 15 13.61 -59.93 12.26
C VAL A 15 14.99 -59.50 11.76
N LEU A 16 15.64 -58.71 12.63
CA LEU A 16 16.93 -59.07 13.24
C LEU A 16 17.27 -58.05 14.34
N LEU A 17 16.88 -58.40 15.58
CA LEU A 17 17.49 -57.83 16.77
C LEU A 17 18.93 -58.34 16.86
N SER A 18 19.88 -57.51 16.52
CA SER A 18 21.27 -57.63 16.97
C SER A 18 21.59 -56.42 17.83
N LEU A 19 21.75 -56.66 19.12
CA LEU A 19 22.33 -55.71 20.07
C LEU A 19 23.71 -55.27 19.55
N ALA A 20 23.77 -54.17 18.85
CA ALA A 20 24.95 -53.35 18.74
C ALA A 20 24.75 -52.21 19.71
N THR A 21 25.42 -52.24 20.86
CA THR A 21 25.65 -51.05 21.69
C THR A 21 26.44 -50.06 20.87
N VAL A 22 25.71 -49.31 20.03
CA VAL A 22 26.25 -48.09 19.44
C VAL A 22 26.35 -47.09 20.60
N THR A 23 27.56 -46.96 21.14
CA THR A 23 27.93 -45.75 21.84
C THR A 23 27.67 -44.60 20.89
N TRP A 24 26.52 -43.96 21.01
CA TRP A 24 26.29 -42.69 20.34
C TRP A 24 27.43 -41.76 20.78
N PRO A 25 28.24 -41.24 19.85
CA PRO A 25 29.08 -40.15 20.21
C PRO A 25 28.13 -39.10 20.76
N THR A 26 28.30 -38.72 22.03
CA THR A 26 27.71 -37.53 22.58
C THR A 26 27.93 -36.45 21.51
N ALA A 27 26.85 -36.01 20.85
CA ALA A 27 26.92 -34.93 19.90
C ALA A 27 27.67 -33.82 20.64
N ALA A 28 28.91 -33.59 20.24
CA ALA A 28 29.69 -32.46 20.73
C ALA A 28 28.73 -31.28 20.48
N GLN A 29 28.22 -30.69 21.56
CA GLN A 29 27.47 -29.45 21.47
C GLN A 29 28.37 -28.54 20.64
N ALA A 30 27.96 -28.32 19.38
CA ALA A 30 28.66 -27.36 18.54
C ALA A 30 28.64 -26.08 19.35
N ASP A 31 29.80 -25.68 19.85
CA ASP A 31 29.94 -24.47 20.67
C ASP A 31 29.28 -23.35 19.88
N ALA A 32 28.11 -22.90 20.38
CA ALA A 32 27.38 -21.83 19.75
C ALA A 32 28.34 -20.63 19.67
N THR A 33 28.59 -20.15 18.45
CA THR A 33 29.50 -19.03 18.23
C THR A 33 29.12 -17.88 19.14
N PRO A 34 30.04 -17.37 19.94
CA PRO A 34 29.76 -16.30 20.90
C PRO A 34 29.21 -15.08 20.18
N ARG A 35 28.09 -14.57 20.67
CA ARG A 35 27.44 -13.36 20.11
C ARG A 35 26.81 -12.55 21.23
N PHE A 36 26.75 -11.24 21.01
CA PHE A 36 26.01 -10.34 21.88
C PHE A 36 25.13 -9.41 21.07
N VAL A 37 24.09 -8.87 21.70
CA VAL A 37 23.14 -7.93 21.15
C VAL A 37 23.08 -6.72 22.05
N VAL A 38 23.14 -5.51 21.49
CA VAL A 38 22.81 -4.27 22.19
C VAL A 38 21.29 -4.13 22.17
N VAL A 39 20.64 -4.48 23.27
CA VAL A 39 19.19 -4.47 23.42
C VAL A 39 18.68 -3.04 23.54
N HIS A 40 19.36 -2.22 24.34
CA HIS A 40 19.03 -0.82 24.55
C HIS A 40 20.31 0.00 24.74
N GLN A 41 20.27 1.24 24.25
CA GLN A 41 21.30 2.23 24.49
C GLN A 41 20.66 3.61 24.62
N THR A 42 21.03 4.38 25.62
CA THR A 42 20.68 5.80 25.71
C THR A 42 21.29 6.54 24.52
N PRO A 43 20.49 7.15 23.63
CA PRO A 43 21.01 7.78 22.41
C PRO A 43 21.66 9.14 22.65
N VAL A 44 21.26 9.84 23.71
CA VAL A 44 21.72 11.19 24.06
C VAL A 44 22.18 11.25 25.51
N ALA A 45 23.42 11.69 25.72
CA ALA A 45 23.98 11.99 27.03
C ALA A 45 24.03 13.50 27.23
N SER A 46 23.40 14.01 28.29
CA SER A 46 23.42 15.44 28.62
C SER A 46 24.57 15.75 29.59
N LEU A 47 25.53 16.53 29.13
CA LEU A 47 26.66 16.93 29.94
C LEU A 47 26.23 17.99 30.95
N SER A 48 26.44 17.73 32.23
CA SER A 48 26.13 18.66 33.33
C SER A 48 27.12 19.84 33.37
N ALA A 49 26.80 20.86 34.12
CA ALA A 49 27.71 21.97 34.39
C ALA A 49 29.03 21.50 35.08
N SER A 50 28.99 20.40 35.81
CA SER A 50 30.17 19.75 36.40
C SER A 50 30.99 18.95 35.38
N GLY A 51 30.64 18.95 34.10
CA GLY A 51 31.38 18.25 33.05
C GLY A 51 31.22 16.74 33.09
N THR A 52 30.11 16.24 33.62
CA THR A 52 29.79 14.81 33.66
C THR A 52 28.48 14.50 32.97
N ALA A 53 28.35 13.34 32.32
CA ALA A 53 27.14 12.79 31.77
C ALA A 53 27.11 11.27 31.91
N ASN A 54 25.95 10.66 31.88
CA ASN A 54 25.80 9.21 31.89
C ASN A 54 24.97 8.74 30.68
N PHE A 55 25.32 7.58 30.15
CA PHE A 55 24.47 6.85 29.21
C PHE A 55 24.38 5.39 29.62
N GLY A 56 23.15 4.87 29.56
CA GLY A 56 22.84 3.48 29.88
C GLY A 56 22.94 2.58 28.66
N THR A 57 23.41 1.35 28.88
CA THR A 57 23.42 0.30 27.85
C THR A 57 22.99 -1.01 28.45
N THR A 58 22.15 -1.75 27.70
CA THR A 58 21.74 -3.12 28.04
C THR A 58 22.22 -4.07 26.95
N LEU A 59 22.95 -5.10 27.34
CA LEU A 59 23.46 -6.14 26.45
C LEU A 59 22.76 -7.47 26.75
N ALA A 60 22.46 -8.24 25.70
CA ALA A 60 22.13 -9.66 25.79
C ALA A 60 23.30 -10.46 25.22
N VAL A 61 23.84 -11.38 26.00
CA VAL A 61 24.99 -12.22 25.62
C VAL A 61 24.55 -13.67 25.50
N THR A 62 25.01 -14.35 24.46
CA THR A 62 24.65 -15.75 24.21
C THR A 62 25.88 -16.55 23.76
N PRO A 63 26.21 -17.67 24.42
CA PRO A 63 25.71 -18.12 25.72
C PRO A 63 26.12 -17.11 26.82
N ALA A 64 25.41 -17.09 27.95
CA ALA A 64 25.67 -16.18 29.05
C ALA A 64 26.74 -16.77 30.00
N PRO A 65 28.05 -16.58 29.77
CA PRO A 65 29.08 -17.15 30.61
C PRO A 65 29.39 -16.21 31.80
N ALA A 66 29.72 -16.83 32.93
CA ALA A 66 30.10 -16.12 34.14
C ALA A 66 31.37 -15.21 33.98
N SER A 67 32.12 -15.40 32.89
CA SER A 67 33.39 -14.68 32.62
C SER A 67 33.32 -13.66 31.48
N THR A 68 32.11 -13.19 31.12
CA THR A 68 31.97 -12.15 30.06
C THR A 68 32.52 -10.81 30.55
N SER A 69 33.46 -10.24 29.80
CA SER A 69 33.97 -8.90 30.02
C SER A 69 33.63 -7.95 28.88
N VAL A 70 33.48 -6.67 29.23
CA VAL A 70 33.10 -5.61 28.29
C VAL A 70 34.15 -4.50 28.36
N ILE A 71 34.47 -3.96 27.19
CA ILE A 71 35.24 -2.73 27.02
C ILE A 71 34.41 -1.81 26.14
N VAL A 72 34.16 -0.58 26.57
CA VAL A 72 33.55 0.48 25.79
C VAL A 72 34.60 1.48 25.37
N THR A 73 34.59 1.84 24.09
CA THR A 73 35.57 2.79 23.52
C THR A 73 34.81 3.92 22.85
N ILE A 74 35.18 5.17 23.08
CA ILE A 74 34.65 6.34 22.41
C ILE A 74 35.70 6.92 21.46
N TYR A 75 35.24 7.39 20.30
CA TYR A 75 36.07 7.93 19.23
C TYR A 75 35.80 9.44 19.06
N PRO A 76 36.65 10.18 18.30
CA PRO A 76 36.44 11.59 18.03
C PRO A 76 35.05 11.90 17.49
N VAL A 77 34.58 13.13 17.75
CA VAL A 77 33.31 13.65 17.26
C VAL A 77 33.27 13.58 15.72
N ILE A 78 32.14 13.14 15.18
CA ILE A 78 31.87 13.10 13.74
C ILE A 78 31.84 14.54 13.22
N SER A 79 32.59 14.83 12.16
CA SER A 79 32.67 16.14 11.54
C SER A 79 31.92 16.24 10.24
N ALA A 80 31.70 15.11 9.55
CA ALA A 80 30.99 15.03 8.28
C ALA A 80 30.03 13.85 8.27
N ARG A 81 28.90 14.01 7.59
CA ARG A 81 27.87 12.97 7.48
C ARG A 81 28.40 11.67 6.87
N SER A 82 29.36 11.76 5.95
CA SER A 82 29.99 10.59 5.31
C SER A 82 30.72 9.67 6.31
N GLU A 83 31.10 10.17 7.48
CA GLU A 83 31.74 9.36 8.54
C GLU A 83 30.75 8.43 9.25
N ILE A 84 29.43 8.61 9.09
CA ILE A 84 28.39 7.78 9.72
C ILE A 84 28.30 6.42 9.05
N ALA A 85 28.35 6.34 7.72
CA ALA A 85 28.19 5.10 6.99
C ALA A 85 29.18 3.99 7.42
N PRO A 86 30.49 4.23 7.56
CA PRO A 86 31.42 3.21 8.05
C PRO A 86 31.10 2.68 9.47
N ILE A 87 30.45 3.49 10.30
CA ILE A 87 30.02 3.08 11.65
C ILE A 87 28.81 2.15 11.54
N VAL A 88 27.84 2.51 10.69
CA VAL A 88 26.66 1.69 10.40
C VAL A 88 27.07 0.34 9.83
N ASP A 89 28.01 0.32 8.90
CA ASP A 89 28.54 -0.88 8.22
C ASP A 89 29.45 -1.73 9.14
N GLY A 90 29.71 -1.27 10.36
CA GLY A 90 30.52 -2.02 11.33
C GLY A 90 32.03 -1.93 11.11
N VAL A 91 32.51 -1.10 10.19
CA VAL A 91 33.94 -0.91 9.88
C VAL A 91 34.61 -0.02 10.92
N GLY A 92 33.92 1.04 11.36
CA GLY A 92 34.44 2.02 12.32
C GLY A 92 35.03 3.26 11.65
N PRO A 93 35.42 4.29 12.45
CA PRO A 93 35.79 5.61 11.95
C PRO A 93 37.21 5.73 11.38
N GLY A 94 38.03 4.66 11.41
CA GLY A 94 39.42 4.69 10.88
C GLY A 94 40.40 5.60 11.65
N VAL A 95 39.99 6.17 12.76
CA VAL A 95 40.80 7.09 13.60
C VAL A 95 41.10 6.49 14.97
N ARG A 96 42.06 7.09 15.68
CA ARG A 96 42.42 6.63 17.04
C ARG A 96 41.31 6.95 18.04
N PRO A 97 41.05 6.06 19.02
CA PRO A 97 40.05 6.30 20.05
C PRO A 97 40.46 7.50 20.94
N LEU A 98 39.45 8.22 21.44
CA LEU A 98 39.63 9.26 22.45
C LEU A 98 39.89 8.65 23.82
N SER A 99 39.09 7.67 24.19
CA SER A 99 39.14 7.05 25.52
C SER A 99 38.55 5.66 25.47
N THR A 100 38.99 4.82 26.39
CA THR A 100 38.53 3.44 26.54
C THR A 100 38.28 3.17 28.02
N THR A 101 37.18 2.49 28.37
CA THR A 101 36.99 1.99 29.74
C THR A 101 38.00 0.91 30.04
N GLY A 102 38.32 0.71 31.32
CA GLY A 102 38.92 -0.56 31.71
C GLY A 102 38.03 -1.73 31.32
N SER A 103 38.60 -2.93 31.24
CA SER A 103 37.80 -4.15 31.10
C SER A 103 37.00 -4.38 32.38
N PHE A 104 35.69 -4.55 32.29
CA PHE A 104 34.81 -4.87 33.42
C PHE A 104 33.98 -6.12 33.13
N LYS A 105 33.73 -6.91 34.19
CA LYS A 105 32.95 -8.14 34.07
C LYS A 105 31.47 -7.82 34.25
N LEU A 106 30.60 -8.39 33.40
CA LEU A 106 29.13 -8.24 33.53
C LEU A 106 28.62 -8.85 34.84
N SER A 107 29.27 -9.89 35.35
CA SER A 107 28.96 -10.52 36.66
C SER A 107 29.20 -9.61 37.85
N CYS A 108 29.92 -8.52 37.68
CA CYS A 108 30.22 -7.52 38.72
C CYS A 108 29.15 -6.40 38.77
N LEU A 109 28.16 -6.43 37.92
CA LEU A 109 27.07 -5.46 37.92
C LEU A 109 26.01 -5.86 38.96
N HIS A 110 25.44 -4.87 39.67
CA HIS A 110 24.65 -5.02 40.90
C HIS A 110 23.46 -5.96 40.81
N ASP A 111 22.84 -6.13 39.61
CA ASP A 111 21.58 -6.86 39.43
C ASP A 111 21.73 -8.15 38.62
N GLY A 112 22.96 -8.61 38.31
CA GLY A 112 23.12 -9.73 37.36
C GLY A 112 22.55 -9.47 35.96
N SER A 113 21.97 -8.28 35.75
CA SER A 113 21.53 -7.81 34.46
C SER A 113 22.73 -7.35 33.65
N ALA A 114 22.64 -7.55 32.31
CA ALA A 114 23.67 -7.03 31.41
C ALA A 114 23.48 -5.52 31.15
N SER A 115 22.82 -4.79 32.06
CA SER A 115 22.62 -3.34 31.99
C SER A 115 23.67 -2.63 32.84
N PHE A 116 24.27 -1.59 32.27
CA PHE A 116 25.27 -0.77 32.94
C PHE A 116 25.22 0.67 32.44
N ASN A 117 25.71 1.58 33.30
CA ASN A 117 25.88 2.99 32.94
C ASN A 117 27.37 3.28 32.70
N VAL A 118 27.64 4.09 31.68
CA VAL A 118 28.96 4.61 31.39
C VAL A 118 28.98 6.10 31.71
N THR A 119 29.92 6.51 32.57
CA THR A 119 30.08 7.91 32.92
C THR A 119 31.05 8.59 31.96
N LEU A 120 30.57 9.60 31.25
CA LEU A 120 31.42 10.54 30.49
C LEU A 120 31.91 11.64 31.39
N TYR A 121 33.16 12.07 31.22
CA TYR A 121 33.75 13.18 31.99
C TYR A 121 34.73 14.01 31.17
N THR A 122 34.81 15.30 31.46
CA THR A 122 35.66 16.24 30.73
C THR A 122 36.94 16.63 31.50
N HIS A 123 36.96 16.43 32.83
CA HIS A 123 38.08 16.77 33.72
C HIS A 123 38.42 15.57 34.61
N SER A 124 39.56 15.62 35.28
CA SER A 124 40.01 14.53 36.15
C SER A 124 39.01 14.25 37.27
N LEU A 125 38.46 13.05 37.28
CA LEU A 125 37.64 12.55 38.38
C LEU A 125 38.58 11.83 39.39
N LYS A 126 38.37 12.06 40.69
CA LYS A 126 39.03 11.26 41.72
C LYS A 126 38.66 9.81 41.54
N SER A 127 39.66 8.92 41.50
CA SER A 127 39.41 7.49 41.31
C SER A 127 38.64 6.93 42.52
N PRO A 128 37.48 6.31 42.35
CA PRO A 128 36.81 5.57 43.42
C PRO A 128 37.57 4.27 43.74
N ALA A 129 37.35 3.74 44.95
CA ALA A 129 37.81 2.41 45.32
C ALA A 129 37.28 1.35 44.36
N ARG A 130 38.10 0.42 43.91
CA ARG A 130 37.75 -0.62 42.95
C ARG A 130 37.33 -1.89 43.66
N SER A 131 36.06 -2.06 43.90
CA SER A 131 35.51 -3.39 44.20
C SER A 131 34.74 -3.91 42.98
N CYS A 132 34.62 -5.23 42.83
CA CYS A 132 33.90 -5.84 41.70
C CYS A 132 32.42 -5.39 41.64
N ASN A 133 31.87 -4.90 42.74
CA ASN A 133 30.47 -4.48 42.87
C ASN A 133 30.27 -2.97 42.63
N GLU A 134 31.33 -2.20 42.36
CA GLU A 134 31.26 -0.73 42.16
C GLU A 134 31.98 -0.26 40.90
N VAL A 135 31.96 -1.08 39.85
CA VAL A 135 32.58 -0.69 38.56
C VAL A 135 31.69 0.26 37.81
N ASP A 136 31.97 1.54 37.94
CA ASP A 136 31.45 2.59 37.08
C ASP A 136 32.38 2.73 35.86
N PRO A 137 32.06 2.16 34.69
CA PRO A 137 32.88 2.34 33.50
C PRO A 137 32.91 3.82 33.12
N ARG A 138 34.10 4.37 32.89
CA ARG A 138 34.31 5.81 32.65
C ARG A 138 35.02 6.05 31.34
N LEU A 139 34.56 7.08 30.61
CA LEU A 139 35.15 7.54 29.35
C LEU A 139 35.46 9.03 29.43
N ARG A 140 36.68 9.42 29.11
CA ARG A 140 37.08 10.82 29.05
C ARG A 140 36.70 11.42 27.68
N LEU A 141 36.04 12.58 27.71
CA LEU A 141 35.83 13.42 26.54
C LEU A 141 36.91 14.49 26.48
N TYR A 142 37.46 14.67 25.30
CA TYR A 142 38.36 15.78 25.00
C TYR A 142 37.61 16.80 24.16
N CYS A 143 37.20 17.91 24.77
CA CYS A 143 36.41 18.94 24.14
C CYS A 143 37.26 19.84 23.25
N SER A 144 36.76 20.23 22.11
CA SER A 144 37.35 21.29 21.29
C SER A 144 37.05 22.67 21.90
N SER A 145 37.60 23.73 21.29
CA SER A 145 37.26 25.13 21.66
C SER A 145 35.74 25.43 21.55
N ASN A 146 35.02 24.66 20.71
CA ASN A 146 33.57 24.77 20.52
C ASN A 146 32.77 23.92 21.54
N GLY A 147 33.43 23.31 22.52
CA GLY A 147 32.77 22.45 23.50
C GLY A 147 32.83 20.96 23.18
N CYS A 148 32.08 20.18 23.94
CA CYS A 148 31.96 18.73 23.79
C CYS A 148 30.64 18.28 23.10
N GLY A 149 29.82 19.21 22.63
CA GLY A 149 28.58 18.87 21.94
C GLY A 149 28.85 18.23 20.57
N GLY A 150 28.12 17.19 20.24
CA GLY A 150 28.29 16.49 18.97
C GLY A 150 27.94 15.02 19.05
N VAL A 151 28.20 14.29 17.98
CA VAL A 151 27.94 12.84 17.87
C VAL A 151 29.27 12.09 17.85
N TYR A 152 29.34 11.08 18.68
CA TYR A 152 30.54 10.30 18.91
C TYR A 152 30.32 8.84 18.53
N PRO A 153 31.20 8.21 17.72
CA PRO A 153 31.18 6.77 17.54
C PRO A 153 31.56 6.05 18.83
N ILE A 154 30.84 4.99 19.14
CA ILE A 154 31.09 4.11 20.28
C ILE A 154 31.30 2.69 19.77
N ARG A 155 32.30 2.01 20.31
CA ARG A 155 32.55 0.60 20.08
C ARG A 155 32.36 -0.18 21.37
N TYR A 156 31.54 -1.22 21.32
CA TYR A 156 31.44 -2.25 22.34
C TYR A 156 32.29 -3.44 21.93
N ALA A 157 33.25 -3.84 22.75
CA ALA A 157 34.03 -5.05 22.61
C ALA A 157 33.68 -5.98 23.78
N VAL A 158 33.06 -7.11 23.47
CA VAL A 158 32.62 -8.09 24.47
C VAL A 158 33.43 -9.37 24.29
N SER A 159 34.16 -9.74 25.32
CA SER A 159 34.94 -10.98 25.33
C SER A 159 34.15 -12.08 26.03
N ILE A 160 33.88 -13.16 25.28
CA ILE A 160 33.10 -14.31 25.70
C ILE A 160 33.98 -15.54 25.49
N ASN A 161 34.32 -16.26 26.56
CA ASN A 161 35.20 -17.45 26.49
C ASN A 161 36.48 -17.21 25.67
N GLY A 162 37.13 -16.06 25.86
CA GLY A 162 38.37 -15.69 25.15
C GLY A 162 38.17 -15.16 23.71
N THR A 163 36.99 -15.24 23.16
CA THR A 163 36.65 -14.66 21.84
C THR A 163 36.07 -13.27 22.00
N THR A 164 36.64 -12.27 21.32
CA THR A 164 36.14 -10.89 21.36
C THR A 164 35.29 -10.59 20.15
N VAL A 165 34.04 -10.19 20.39
CA VAL A 165 33.08 -9.72 19.38
C VAL A 165 32.92 -8.21 19.56
N THR A 166 32.85 -7.48 18.44
CA THR A 166 32.73 -6.01 18.46
C THR A 166 31.48 -5.54 17.75
N LYS A 167 30.87 -4.46 18.28
CA LYS A 167 29.76 -3.76 17.63
C LYS A 167 29.94 -2.25 17.77
N TRP A 168 29.53 -1.54 16.75
CA TRP A 168 29.57 -0.08 16.67
C TRP A 168 28.20 0.53 16.92
N SER A 169 28.21 1.72 17.52
CA SER A 169 27.01 2.53 17.71
C SER A 169 27.38 4.02 17.70
N LEU A 170 26.40 4.89 17.85
CA LEU A 170 26.53 6.33 17.91
C LEU A 170 25.95 6.84 19.23
N LEU A 171 26.57 7.89 19.80
CA LEU A 171 26.08 8.59 20.97
C LEU A 171 26.12 10.10 20.74
N ALA A 172 24.97 10.76 20.89
CA ALA A 172 24.94 12.22 20.91
C ALA A 172 25.26 12.75 22.31
N VAL A 173 26.07 13.79 22.37
CA VAL A 173 26.41 14.50 23.64
C VAL A 173 25.88 15.92 23.56
N LYS A 174 25.00 16.27 24.51
CA LYS A 174 24.40 17.59 24.65
C LYS A 174 25.16 18.40 25.69
N THR A 175 25.57 19.62 25.35
CA THR A 175 26.29 20.53 26.25
C THR A 175 25.52 21.81 26.58
N THR A 176 24.61 22.23 25.73
CA THR A 176 23.84 23.47 25.85
C THR A 176 22.35 23.23 25.65
N SER A 177 21.54 24.22 26.01
CA SER A 177 20.11 24.18 25.67
C SER A 177 19.92 24.21 24.15
N VAL A 178 19.00 23.40 23.64
CA VAL A 178 18.63 23.38 22.23
C VAL A 178 17.51 24.41 22.03
N ALA A 179 17.76 25.45 21.24
CA ALA A 179 16.80 26.53 21.03
C ALA A 179 15.72 26.13 20.03
N LYS A 180 16.09 25.43 18.96
CA LYS A 180 15.18 24.93 17.92
C LYS A 180 15.51 23.48 17.61
N PRO A 181 14.67 22.52 17.98
CA PRO A 181 14.87 21.12 17.61
C PRO A 181 14.70 20.93 16.09
N LEU A 182 15.41 19.96 15.55
CA LEU A 182 15.21 19.49 14.17
C LEU A 182 13.83 18.84 14.06
N GLN A 183 13.04 19.25 13.10
CA GLN A 183 11.75 18.63 12.83
C GLN A 183 11.94 17.31 12.06
N VAL A 184 11.21 16.28 12.44
CA VAL A 184 11.25 14.96 11.83
C VAL A 184 9.85 14.59 11.37
N ALA A 185 9.64 14.46 10.07
CA ALA A 185 8.42 13.93 9.50
C ALA A 185 8.60 12.42 9.26
N LEU A 186 7.89 11.61 10.04
CA LEU A 186 7.92 10.16 9.90
C LEU A 186 6.82 9.71 8.95
N VAL A 187 7.22 9.13 7.81
CA VAL A 187 6.31 8.53 6.82
C VAL A 187 6.40 7.02 6.92
N THR A 188 5.26 6.36 7.02
CA THR A 188 5.15 4.90 7.16
C THR A 188 4.40 4.29 5.99
N PRO A 189 5.11 3.89 4.90
CA PRO A 189 4.48 3.30 3.74
C PRO A 189 3.83 1.94 4.04
N LEU A 190 2.55 1.82 3.70
CA LEU A 190 1.82 0.56 3.65
C LEU A 190 1.96 -0.04 2.24
N THR A 191 2.81 -1.02 2.10
CA THR A 191 3.18 -1.62 0.82
C THR A 191 2.56 -3.01 0.63
N ALA A 192 2.49 -3.53 -0.60
CA ALA A 192 2.01 -4.88 -0.90
C ALA A 192 2.77 -5.98 -0.12
N ARG A 193 4.02 -5.74 0.26
CA ARG A 193 4.78 -6.66 1.13
C ARG A 193 4.19 -6.75 2.54
N ALA A 194 3.55 -5.70 3.04
CA ALA A 194 2.90 -5.71 4.34
C ALA A 194 1.76 -6.74 4.40
N LEU A 195 1.02 -6.89 3.31
CA LEU A 195 -0.09 -7.85 3.20
C LEU A 195 0.37 -9.32 3.24
N ARG A 196 1.62 -9.60 2.86
CA ARG A 196 2.20 -10.96 2.95
C ARG A 196 2.50 -11.39 4.39
N HIS A 197 2.73 -10.42 5.29
CA HIS A 197 3.04 -10.66 6.70
C HIS A 197 2.05 -9.94 7.63
N PRO A 198 0.73 -10.21 7.54
CA PRO A 198 -0.32 -9.38 8.13
C PRO A 198 -0.19 -9.26 9.66
N ARG A 199 0.10 -10.36 10.36
CA ARG A 199 0.25 -10.35 11.83
C ARG A 199 1.35 -9.41 12.31
N ARG A 200 2.49 -9.35 11.61
CA ARG A 200 3.60 -8.47 11.94
C ARG A 200 3.23 -7.02 11.63
N SER A 201 2.72 -6.78 10.44
CA SER A 201 2.39 -5.43 9.95
C SER A 201 1.27 -4.79 10.77
N MET A 202 0.24 -5.54 11.13
CA MET A 202 -0.83 -5.05 12.02
C MET A 202 -0.31 -4.68 13.42
N LYS A 203 0.63 -5.46 13.97
CA LYS A 203 1.28 -5.09 15.25
C LYS A 203 2.07 -3.78 15.14
N VAL A 204 2.66 -3.48 13.98
CA VAL A 204 3.33 -2.20 13.75
C VAL A 204 2.31 -1.07 13.73
N LEU A 205 1.18 -1.22 13.04
CA LEU A 205 0.07 -0.24 13.06
C LEU A 205 -0.47 -0.04 14.48
N ASP A 206 -0.68 -1.11 15.24
CA ASP A 206 -1.11 -1.02 16.65
C ASP A 206 -0.07 -0.28 17.52
N THR A 207 1.22 -0.46 17.22
CA THR A 207 2.29 0.28 17.91
C THR A 207 2.26 1.77 17.53
N LEU A 208 2.07 2.12 16.25
CA LEU A 208 1.89 3.50 15.82
C LEU A 208 0.69 4.15 16.51
N ALA A 209 -0.46 3.49 16.51
CA ALA A 209 -1.69 3.95 17.17
C ALA A 209 -1.49 4.24 18.67
N SER A 210 -0.56 3.56 19.34
CA SER A 210 -0.24 3.82 20.76
C SER A 210 0.47 5.16 21.00
N PHE A 211 1.03 5.78 19.95
CA PHE A 211 1.67 7.11 19.99
C PHE A 211 0.74 8.22 19.50
N SER A 212 -0.50 8.21 19.93
CA SER A 212 -1.57 9.11 19.47
C SER A 212 -1.28 10.62 19.64
N SER A 213 -0.32 11.00 20.49
CA SER A 213 0.13 12.38 20.68
C SER A 213 1.28 12.80 19.75
N SER A 214 1.71 11.92 18.86
CA SER A 214 2.85 12.14 17.96
C SER A 214 2.37 12.26 16.52
N PRO A 215 2.80 13.27 15.76
CA PRO A 215 2.49 13.33 14.33
C PRO A 215 3.14 12.18 13.57
N ILE A 216 2.31 11.44 12.81
CA ILE A 216 2.75 10.32 11.98
C ILE A 216 2.01 10.42 10.64
N THR A 217 2.69 10.13 9.56
CA THR A 217 2.10 10.11 8.22
C THR A 217 2.10 8.70 7.67
N LEU A 218 0.93 8.13 7.43
CA LEU A 218 0.75 6.89 6.69
C LEU A 218 0.71 7.21 5.19
N SER A 219 1.35 6.43 4.36
CA SER A 219 1.13 6.47 2.92
C SER A 219 0.65 5.11 2.42
N ALA A 220 -0.33 5.09 1.54
CA ALA A 220 -0.92 3.87 1.03
C ALA A 220 -1.07 3.92 -0.49
N ASP A 221 -0.58 2.86 -1.11
CA ASP A 221 -0.71 2.59 -2.53
C ASP A 221 -2.12 2.04 -2.84
N TYR A 222 -2.75 2.48 -3.92
CA TYR A 222 -4.09 2.02 -4.29
C TYR A 222 -4.15 0.50 -4.53
N ASP A 223 -3.08 -0.15 -5.00
CA ASP A 223 -3.03 -1.60 -5.16
C ASP A 223 -3.21 -2.32 -3.82
N VAL A 224 -2.54 -1.80 -2.79
CA VAL A 224 -2.64 -2.34 -1.43
C VAL A 224 -4.04 -2.15 -0.86
N LEU A 225 -4.61 -0.96 -1.06
CA LEU A 225 -5.97 -0.65 -0.59
C LEU A 225 -7.03 -1.48 -1.31
N ALA A 226 -6.88 -1.68 -2.63
CA ALA A 226 -7.77 -2.55 -3.40
C ALA A 226 -7.68 -4.01 -2.94
N ASP A 227 -6.47 -4.53 -2.71
CA ASP A 227 -6.27 -5.89 -2.19
C ASP A 227 -6.90 -6.07 -0.79
N ILE A 228 -6.84 -5.05 0.07
CA ILE A 228 -7.52 -5.04 1.37
C ILE A 228 -9.04 -5.08 1.16
N GLN A 229 -9.58 -4.20 0.33
CA GLN A 229 -11.01 -4.09 0.08
C GLN A 229 -11.61 -5.37 -0.52
N LEU A 230 -10.86 -6.04 -1.39
CA LEU A 230 -11.28 -7.27 -2.06
C LEU A 230 -11.11 -8.54 -1.20
N SER A 231 -10.42 -8.46 -0.07
CA SER A 231 -10.20 -9.61 0.81
C SER A 231 -11.33 -9.76 1.83
N PRO A 232 -12.31 -10.68 1.66
CA PRO A 232 -13.45 -10.80 2.56
C PRO A 232 -13.04 -11.30 3.96
N THR A 233 -11.93 -12.04 4.07
CA THR A 233 -11.47 -12.64 5.32
C THR A 233 -10.47 -11.80 6.08
N LYS A 234 -9.56 -11.10 5.37
CA LYS A 234 -8.47 -10.32 5.99
C LYS A 234 -8.72 -8.81 5.92
N GLY A 235 -9.50 -8.34 4.95
CA GLY A 235 -9.78 -6.93 4.74
C GLY A 235 -10.33 -6.21 5.97
N PRO A 236 -11.39 -6.72 6.63
CA PRO A 236 -11.95 -6.05 7.80
C PRO A 236 -10.93 -5.83 8.94
N ALA A 237 -10.00 -6.78 9.15
CA ALA A 237 -8.96 -6.64 10.16
C ALA A 237 -7.93 -5.55 9.80
N TRP A 238 -7.61 -5.41 8.50
CA TRP A 238 -6.74 -4.34 8.00
C TRP A 238 -7.43 -2.98 8.13
N VAL A 239 -8.69 -2.87 7.70
CA VAL A 239 -9.47 -1.63 7.84
C VAL A 239 -9.50 -1.19 9.31
N SER A 240 -9.85 -2.08 10.22
CA SER A 240 -9.88 -1.78 11.67
C SER A 240 -8.50 -1.39 12.24
N ALA A 241 -7.40 -1.94 11.71
CA ALA A 241 -6.05 -1.54 12.14
C ALA A 241 -5.68 -0.15 11.63
N ILE A 242 -6.02 0.18 10.38
CA ILE A 242 -5.82 1.51 9.79
C ILE A 242 -6.70 2.56 10.49
N GLU A 243 -7.98 2.28 10.72
CA GLU A 243 -8.90 3.17 11.44
C GLU A 243 -8.40 3.47 12.86
N ARG A 244 -7.86 2.45 13.55
CA ARG A 244 -7.30 2.63 14.89
C ARG A 244 -6.08 3.55 14.89
N ASP A 245 -5.20 3.41 13.90
CA ASP A 245 -4.07 4.32 13.73
C ASP A 245 -4.56 5.74 13.43
N LEU A 246 -5.49 5.89 12.50
CA LEU A 246 -6.05 7.18 12.09
C LEU A 246 -7.03 7.79 13.11
N SER A 247 -7.35 7.11 14.20
CA SER A 247 -8.19 7.67 15.27
C SER A 247 -7.54 8.87 15.97
N SER A 248 -6.22 8.99 15.90
CA SER A 248 -5.50 10.18 16.35
C SER A 248 -5.61 11.31 15.32
N PRO A 249 -5.97 12.54 15.72
CA PRO A 249 -6.01 13.69 14.82
C PRO A 249 -4.63 14.12 14.32
N LEU A 250 -3.56 13.63 14.93
CA LEU A 250 -2.17 13.87 14.51
C LEU A 250 -1.64 12.85 13.51
N HIS A 251 -2.33 11.73 13.35
CA HIS A 251 -2.01 10.75 12.32
C HIS A 251 -2.71 11.14 11.02
N ARG A 252 -1.96 11.25 9.96
CA ARG A 252 -2.42 11.70 8.64
C ARG A 252 -2.13 10.65 7.59
N VAL A 253 -2.82 10.75 6.47
CA VAL A 253 -2.57 9.91 5.30
C VAL A 253 -2.24 10.79 4.11
N ILE A 254 -1.30 10.36 3.31
CA ILE A 254 -0.95 10.97 2.03
C ILE A 254 -1.08 9.96 0.90
N ASP A 255 -1.34 10.44 -0.31
CA ASP A 255 -1.35 9.61 -1.49
C ASP A 255 0.06 9.09 -1.83
N ALA A 256 0.10 7.84 -2.29
CA ALA A 256 1.32 7.21 -2.78
C ALA A 256 0.97 6.33 -3.99
N PRO A 257 1.01 6.87 -5.21
CA PRO A 257 0.80 6.05 -6.38
C PRO A 257 1.88 4.96 -6.48
N PRO A 258 1.61 3.82 -7.12
CA PRO A 258 2.59 2.76 -7.30
C PRO A 258 3.89 3.27 -7.92
N SER A 259 4.98 2.64 -7.53
CA SER A 259 6.29 2.98 -8.08
C SER A 259 6.31 2.81 -9.60
N GLY A 260 6.72 3.85 -10.30
CA GLY A 260 6.95 3.81 -11.74
C GLY A 260 5.75 4.18 -12.61
N VAL A 261 4.72 4.85 -12.08
CA VAL A 261 3.67 5.44 -12.92
C VAL A 261 4.29 6.41 -13.93
N ASP A 262 3.91 6.27 -15.21
CA ASP A 262 4.45 7.05 -16.31
C ASP A 262 3.68 8.35 -16.55
N PHE A 263 3.72 9.26 -15.58
CA PHE A 263 3.04 10.56 -15.69
C PHE A 263 3.44 11.38 -16.91
N ALA A 264 4.73 11.31 -17.30
CA ALA A 264 5.21 12.00 -18.50
C ALA A 264 4.58 11.42 -19.78
N GLY A 265 4.50 10.10 -19.86
CA GLY A 265 3.87 9.40 -20.97
C GLY A 265 2.37 9.68 -21.06
N LEU A 266 1.66 9.64 -19.93
CA LEU A 266 0.25 10.00 -19.86
C LEU A 266 0.02 11.44 -20.36
N ALA A 267 0.77 12.40 -19.84
CA ALA A 267 0.65 13.80 -20.24
C ALA A 267 0.98 14.03 -21.72
N LYS A 268 2.04 13.40 -22.23
CA LYS A 268 2.43 13.49 -23.66
C LYS A 268 1.36 12.96 -24.60
N ASN A 269 0.61 11.95 -24.18
CA ASN A 269 -0.46 11.33 -24.94
C ASN A 269 -1.85 11.93 -24.64
N HIS A 270 -1.92 13.11 -24.03
CA HIS A 270 -3.15 13.83 -23.70
C HIS A 270 -4.09 13.08 -22.73
N LEU A 271 -3.52 12.23 -21.87
CA LEU A 271 -4.24 11.45 -20.84
C LEU A 271 -4.17 12.14 -19.45
N SER A 272 -4.38 13.46 -19.40
CA SER A 272 -4.28 14.23 -18.16
C SER A 272 -5.28 13.81 -17.09
N THR A 273 -6.47 13.32 -17.50
CA THR A 273 -7.46 12.75 -16.57
C THR A 273 -6.92 11.51 -15.87
N GLN A 274 -6.11 10.70 -16.54
CA GLN A 274 -5.48 9.52 -15.95
C GLN A 274 -4.39 9.90 -14.96
N VAL A 275 -3.65 11.00 -15.22
CA VAL A 275 -2.71 11.55 -14.23
C VAL A 275 -3.42 11.88 -12.92
N ALA A 276 -4.56 12.56 -12.99
CA ALA A 276 -5.36 12.87 -11.81
C ALA A 276 -5.94 11.60 -11.16
N GLU A 277 -6.42 10.63 -11.94
CA GLU A 277 -6.97 9.38 -11.44
C GLU A 277 -5.93 8.54 -10.70
N GLN A 278 -4.70 8.45 -11.20
CA GLN A 278 -3.58 7.77 -10.52
C GLN A 278 -3.33 8.31 -9.12
N LEU A 279 -3.52 9.60 -8.92
CA LEU A 279 -3.27 10.26 -7.64
C LEU A 279 -4.47 10.21 -6.70
N THR A 280 -5.70 10.23 -7.25
CA THR A 280 -6.92 10.25 -6.44
C THR A 280 -7.50 8.86 -6.16
N LEU A 281 -6.97 7.82 -6.79
CA LEU A 281 -7.48 6.45 -6.63
C LEU A 281 -7.26 5.93 -5.21
N SER A 282 -6.07 6.19 -4.62
CA SER A 282 -5.77 5.81 -3.23
C SER A 282 -6.67 6.57 -2.25
N SER A 283 -6.82 7.89 -2.44
CA SER A 283 -7.65 8.74 -1.57
C SER A 283 -9.12 8.32 -1.62
N GLY A 284 -9.64 8.02 -2.82
CA GLY A 284 -10.99 7.53 -2.99
C GLY A 284 -11.24 6.18 -2.31
N LEU A 285 -10.30 5.24 -2.43
CA LEU A 285 -10.34 3.94 -1.75
C LEU A 285 -10.30 4.09 -0.24
N LEU A 286 -9.33 4.84 0.29
CA LEU A 286 -9.16 5.03 1.71
C LEU A 286 -10.39 5.71 2.33
N SER A 287 -10.87 6.79 1.72
CA SER A 287 -12.07 7.51 2.18
C SER A 287 -13.30 6.60 2.22
N THR A 288 -13.46 5.73 1.21
CA THR A 288 -14.56 4.76 1.16
C THR A 288 -14.44 3.70 2.27
N MET A 289 -13.21 3.27 2.59
CA MET A 289 -12.95 2.21 3.57
C MET A 289 -13.01 2.71 5.01
N THR A 290 -12.52 3.92 5.28
CA THR A 290 -12.27 4.42 6.65
C THR A 290 -12.99 5.73 6.97
N GLY A 291 -13.54 6.44 5.98
CA GLY A 291 -14.13 7.77 6.15
C GLY A 291 -13.11 8.90 6.39
N HIS A 292 -11.80 8.61 6.36
CA HIS A 292 -10.76 9.62 6.54
C HIS A 292 -10.36 10.29 5.22
N TYR A 293 -9.98 11.57 5.32
CA TYR A 293 -9.45 12.34 4.21
C TYR A 293 -7.94 12.11 4.06
N VAL A 294 -7.46 12.26 2.84
CA VAL A 294 -6.05 12.21 2.48
C VAL A 294 -5.53 13.63 2.33
N ASP A 295 -4.36 13.91 2.91
CA ASP A 295 -3.70 15.21 2.82
C ASP A 295 -3.10 15.42 1.41
N ASP A 296 -2.88 16.68 1.01
CA ASP A 296 -2.45 17.07 -0.34
C ASP A 296 -1.07 16.55 -0.81
N PRO A 297 -0.03 16.39 0.05
CA PRO A 297 1.25 15.90 -0.42
C PRO A 297 1.20 14.49 -1.00
N VAL A 298 1.94 14.26 -2.09
CA VAL A 298 2.04 12.95 -2.76
C VAL A 298 3.43 12.37 -2.53
N LEU A 299 3.51 11.15 -2.01
CA LEU A 299 4.76 10.40 -1.90
C LEU A 299 5.03 9.68 -3.22
N LEU A 300 6.07 10.10 -3.92
CA LEU A 300 6.48 9.47 -5.17
C LEU A 300 7.65 8.51 -4.92
N SER A 301 7.38 7.24 -5.09
CA SER A 301 8.40 6.19 -5.07
C SER A 301 8.85 5.87 -6.50
N GLY A 302 10.17 5.82 -6.72
CA GLY A 302 10.75 5.57 -8.04
C GLY A 302 11.14 6.84 -8.79
N SER A 303 11.95 6.64 -9.85
CA SER A 303 12.55 7.74 -10.60
C SER A 303 11.51 8.51 -11.38
N GLN A 304 11.53 9.84 -11.25
CA GLN A 304 10.64 10.76 -11.94
C GLN A 304 11.42 11.54 -13.02
N SER A 305 10.70 12.11 -13.98
CA SER A 305 11.24 13.08 -14.92
C SER A 305 10.69 14.49 -14.62
N PRO A 306 11.35 15.57 -15.05
CA PRO A 306 10.79 16.91 -14.93
C PRO A 306 9.41 17.03 -15.61
N GLN A 307 9.20 16.30 -16.72
CA GLN A 307 7.93 16.26 -17.44
C GLN A 307 6.84 15.53 -16.64
N SER A 308 7.20 14.45 -15.89
CA SER A 308 6.29 13.77 -14.96
C SER A 308 5.81 14.73 -13.88
N LEU A 309 6.73 15.44 -13.23
CA LEU A 309 6.40 16.38 -12.17
C LEU A 309 5.60 17.59 -12.70
N ALA A 310 5.94 18.10 -13.89
CA ALA A 310 5.15 19.14 -14.54
C ALA A 310 3.74 18.67 -14.92
N ALA A 311 3.53 17.37 -15.14
CA ALA A 311 2.20 16.82 -15.35
C ALA A 311 1.38 16.80 -14.05
N LEU A 312 2.01 16.48 -12.92
CA LEU A 312 1.39 16.53 -11.59
C LEU A 312 0.97 17.97 -11.23
N ASP A 313 1.89 18.94 -11.39
CA ASP A 313 1.63 20.37 -11.16
C ASP A 313 0.41 20.86 -11.97
N ARG A 314 0.33 20.53 -13.25
CA ARG A 314 -0.82 20.87 -14.10
C ARG A 314 -2.12 20.16 -13.71
N SER A 315 -2.04 19.06 -13.02
CA SER A 315 -3.19 18.33 -12.49
C SER A 315 -3.62 18.82 -11.09
N GLY A 316 -2.96 19.86 -10.56
CA GLY A 316 -3.31 20.51 -9.29
C GLY A 316 -2.56 19.97 -8.07
N PHE A 317 -1.57 19.07 -8.26
CA PHE A 317 -0.77 18.52 -7.17
C PHE A 317 0.54 19.29 -7.06
N ASN A 318 0.62 20.17 -6.07
CA ASN A 318 1.70 21.15 -5.94
C ASN A 318 2.79 20.74 -4.93
N GLU A 319 2.55 19.70 -4.12
CA GLU A 319 3.42 19.25 -3.05
C GLU A 319 3.77 17.77 -3.22
N VAL A 320 5.07 17.46 -3.33
CA VAL A 320 5.54 16.09 -3.49
C VAL A 320 6.70 15.75 -2.57
N VAL A 321 6.77 14.50 -2.18
CA VAL A 321 7.91 13.93 -1.47
C VAL A 321 8.68 13.02 -2.43
N LEU A 322 9.98 13.27 -2.60
CA LEU A 322 10.85 12.57 -3.55
C LEU A 322 11.99 11.85 -2.83
N PRO A 323 12.45 10.69 -3.32
CA PRO A 323 13.66 10.06 -2.79
C PRO A 323 14.89 10.93 -3.03
N GLU A 324 15.70 11.17 -2.00
CA GLU A 324 16.94 11.97 -2.10
C GLU A 324 17.91 11.43 -3.18
N LYS A 325 17.99 10.12 -3.32
CA LYS A 325 18.86 9.46 -4.32
C LYS A 325 18.54 9.81 -5.77
N ASP A 326 17.33 10.30 -6.05
CA ASP A 326 16.86 10.64 -7.40
C ASP A 326 17.07 12.13 -7.72
N LEU A 327 17.64 12.88 -6.77
CA LEU A 327 17.91 14.31 -6.88
C LEU A 327 19.40 14.57 -7.11
N SER A 328 19.71 15.68 -7.79
CA SER A 328 21.07 16.22 -7.84
C SER A 328 21.57 16.58 -6.43
N GLU A 329 22.86 16.86 -6.32
CA GLU A 329 23.44 17.34 -5.08
C GLU A 329 22.61 18.46 -4.45
N ALA A 330 22.53 18.43 -3.13
CA ALA A 330 21.84 19.47 -2.36
C ALA A 330 22.48 20.84 -2.63
N PRO A 331 21.74 21.95 -2.47
CA PRO A 331 22.29 23.31 -2.64
C PRO A 331 23.50 23.63 -1.76
N SER A 332 23.77 22.78 -0.75
CA SER A 332 24.95 22.85 0.09
C SER A 332 25.58 21.46 0.19
N SER A 333 26.88 21.36 -0.11
CA SER A 333 27.65 20.12 0.06
C SER A 333 28.00 19.80 1.52
N THR A 334 27.88 20.79 2.41
CA THR A 334 28.26 20.68 3.83
C THR A 334 27.07 20.54 4.78
N LEU A 335 25.85 20.71 4.27
CA LEU A 335 24.63 20.71 5.07
C LEU A 335 23.61 19.76 4.48
N THR A 336 23.08 18.86 5.26
CA THR A 336 21.93 18.05 4.86
C THR A 336 20.71 18.94 4.64
N TRP A 337 20.12 18.86 3.45
CA TRP A 337 18.99 19.69 3.10
C TRP A 337 17.72 19.19 3.81
N GLY A 338 17.12 20.04 4.59
CA GLY A 338 15.89 19.75 5.36
C GLY A 338 14.85 20.87 5.21
N ALA A 339 14.72 21.42 4.00
CA ALA A 339 13.74 22.43 3.66
C ALA A 339 13.09 22.12 2.30
N PRO A 340 11.90 22.66 2.02
CA PRO A 340 11.28 22.52 0.69
C PRO A 340 12.15 23.18 -0.40
N PHE A 341 11.99 22.69 -1.63
CA PHE A 341 12.69 23.20 -2.79
C PHE A 341 11.82 23.07 -4.04
N HIS A 342 12.12 23.85 -5.07
CA HIS A 342 11.53 23.68 -6.39
C HIS A 342 12.34 22.67 -7.22
N VAL A 343 11.65 21.87 -8.02
CA VAL A 343 12.31 20.98 -8.98
C VAL A 343 12.40 21.69 -10.32
N THR A 344 13.62 21.83 -10.85
CA THR A 344 13.86 22.50 -12.13
C THR A 344 13.09 21.82 -13.27
N GLY A 345 12.28 22.59 -13.98
CA GLY A 345 11.47 22.10 -15.09
C GLY A 345 10.16 21.41 -14.70
N ALA A 346 9.77 21.44 -13.42
CA ALA A 346 8.55 20.85 -12.91
C ALA A 346 7.43 21.88 -12.60
N GLY A 347 7.47 23.06 -13.18
CA GLY A 347 6.47 24.10 -12.93
C GLY A 347 6.65 24.79 -11.58
N SER A 348 5.55 25.00 -10.85
CA SER A 348 5.51 25.60 -9.51
C SER A 348 5.62 24.60 -8.36
N LEU A 349 5.79 23.32 -8.67
CA LEU A 349 5.79 22.22 -7.74
C LEU A 349 6.88 22.38 -6.66
N THR A 350 6.47 22.22 -5.41
CA THR A 350 7.33 22.21 -4.24
C THR A 350 7.59 20.78 -3.79
N ALA A 351 8.85 20.47 -3.50
CA ALA A 351 9.25 19.13 -3.10
C ALA A 351 9.96 19.13 -1.74
N LEU A 352 9.78 18.04 -1.00
CA LEU A 352 10.64 17.62 0.11
C LEU A 352 11.38 16.34 -0.29
N SER A 353 12.59 16.15 0.24
CA SER A 353 13.32 14.91 0.00
C SER A 353 13.26 13.96 1.20
N VAL A 354 13.07 12.67 0.90
CA VAL A 354 13.25 11.59 1.89
C VAL A 354 14.73 11.38 2.11
N ASP A 355 15.16 11.46 3.36
CA ASP A 355 16.54 11.14 3.73
C ASP A 355 16.80 9.63 3.54
N THR A 356 17.43 9.29 2.42
CA THR A 356 17.64 7.89 2.03
C THR A 356 18.50 7.10 3.02
N PRO A 357 19.68 7.61 3.51
CA PRO A 357 20.48 6.88 4.48
C PRO A 357 19.78 6.63 5.82
N LEU A 358 19.06 7.63 6.34
CA LEU A 358 18.26 7.46 7.56
C LEU A 358 17.13 6.46 7.36
N SER A 359 16.41 6.56 6.23
CA SER A 359 15.33 5.64 5.90
C SER A 359 15.85 4.21 5.78
N GLN A 360 16.98 3.99 5.13
CA GLN A 360 17.63 2.67 5.06
C GLN A 360 17.97 2.15 6.45
N LEU A 361 18.52 3.01 7.32
CA LEU A 361 18.85 2.63 8.69
C LEU A 361 17.61 2.22 9.49
N THR A 362 16.42 2.79 9.26
CA THR A 362 15.20 2.41 9.98
C THR A 362 14.78 0.95 9.76
N HIS A 363 15.14 0.35 8.65
CA HIS A 363 14.75 -1.02 8.30
C HIS A 363 15.94 -1.98 8.09
N ASP A 364 17.16 -1.57 8.42
CA ASP A 364 18.33 -2.46 8.38
C ASP A 364 18.17 -3.55 9.44
N THR A 365 17.89 -4.77 9.02
CA THR A 365 17.71 -5.92 9.90
C THR A 365 19.02 -6.52 10.41
N ALA A 366 20.16 -6.11 9.87
CA ALA A 366 21.47 -6.54 10.36
C ALA A 366 21.82 -5.85 11.69
N ILE A 367 21.17 -4.72 11.98
CA ILE A 367 21.35 -3.97 13.22
C ILE A 367 20.19 -4.27 14.17
N GLU A 368 20.51 -4.56 15.42
CA GLU A 368 19.51 -4.85 16.46
C GLU A 368 18.58 -3.65 16.69
N PRO A 369 17.28 -3.87 16.97
CA PRO A 369 16.29 -2.80 17.06
C PRO A 369 16.68 -1.64 17.98
N GLY A 370 17.09 -1.91 19.22
CA GLY A 370 17.46 -0.87 20.18
C GLY A 370 18.71 -0.08 19.78
N ARG A 371 19.76 -0.78 19.29
CA ARG A 371 20.97 -0.13 18.76
C ARG A 371 20.65 0.71 17.52
N ARG A 372 19.81 0.21 16.64
CA ARG A 372 19.36 0.90 15.43
C ARG A 372 18.60 2.19 15.77
N ALA A 373 17.67 2.13 16.74
CA ALA A 373 16.97 3.33 17.21
C ALA A 373 17.95 4.37 17.79
N ALA A 374 18.92 3.94 18.60
CA ALA A 374 19.96 4.83 19.13
C ALA A 374 20.79 5.47 18.01
N MET A 375 21.15 4.72 16.98
CA MET A 375 21.91 5.23 15.82
C MET A 375 21.09 6.22 14.99
N VAL A 376 19.81 5.97 14.75
CA VAL A 376 18.91 6.92 14.07
C VAL A 376 18.82 8.23 14.87
N LEU A 377 18.57 8.15 16.17
CA LEU A 377 18.46 9.33 17.03
C LEU A 377 19.77 10.13 17.10
N ALA A 378 20.90 9.45 17.22
CA ALA A 378 22.20 10.10 17.19
C ALA A 378 22.50 10.75 15.82
N THR A 379 22.10 10.10 14.71
CA THR A 379 22.24 10.70 13.38
C THR A 379 21.37 11.95 13.23
N LEU A 380 20.14 11.93 13.73
CA LEU A 380 19.28 13.11 13.77
C LEU A 380 19.89 14.25 14.60
N ALA A 381 20.49 13.91 15.76
CA ALA A 381 21.24 14.89 16.55
C ALA A 381 22.45 15.45 15.76
N PHE A 382 23.16 14.63 14.96
CA PHE A 382 24.18 15.11 14.06
C PHE A 382 23.63 16.13 13.06
N LEU A 383 22.51 15.84 12.41
CA LEU A 383 21.85 16.76 11.46
C LEU A 383 21.43 18.08 12.14
N HIS A 384 21.04 18.03 13.42
CA HIS A 384 20.82 19.25 14.19
C HIS A 384 22.12 20.04 14.38
N TYR A 385 23.24 19.37 14.71
CA TYR A 385 24.54 20.02 14.91
C TYR A 385 25.16 20.60 13.65
N GLU A 386 24.77 20.13 12.45
CA GLU A 386 25.18 20.77 11.18
C GLU A 386 24.74 22.23 11.10
N ALA A 387 23.55 22.58 11.63
CA ALA A 387 23.02 23.94 11.61
C ALA A 387 22.12 24.21 12.83
N PRO A 388 22.68 24.31 14.04
CA PRO A 388 21.92 24.44 15.28
C PRO A 388 21.18 25.78 15.41
N TYR A 389 21.60 26.78 14.65
CA TYR A 389 21.01 28.14 14.65
C TYR A 389 20.36 28.48 13.30
N ALA A 390 19.92 27.50 12.52
CA ALA A 390 19.25 27.74 11.26
C ALA A 390 18.07 28.73 11.46
N PRO A 391 17.94 29.77 10.62
CA PRO A 391 16.89 30.78 10.77
C PRO A 391 15.49 30.21 10.55
N ALA A 392 15.36 29.24 9.63
CA ALA A 392 14.14 28.53 9.36
C ALA A 392 14.13 27.13 10.04
N SER A 393 12.94 26.64 10.33
CA SER A 393 12.78 25.24 10.78
C SER A 393 13.23 24.28 9.67
N ARG A 394 14.05 23.33 10.04
CA ARG A 394 14.49 22.25 9.12
C ARG A 394 13.67 21.01 9.43
N THR A 395 13.13 20.40 8.39
CA THR A 395 12.37 19.14 8.48
C THR A 395 13.09 18.05 7.71
N VAL A 396 13.40 16.95 8.37
CA VAL A 396 13.94 15.73 7.74
C VAL A 396 12.81 14.73 7.60
N VAL A 397 12.58 14.25 6.38
CA VAL A 397 11.59 13.22 6.10
C VAL A 397 12.25 11.86 6.15
N ILE A 398 11.70 10.96 6.95
CA ILE A 398 12.17 9.58 7.11
C ILE A 398 11.07 8.61 6.72
N GLU A 399 11.39 7.67 5.85
CA GLU A 399 10.52 6.55 5.55
C GLU A 399 10.83 5.35 6.45
N SER A 400 9.79 4.78 7.04
CA SER A 400 9.87 3.54 7.81
C SER A 400 8.75 2.57 7.39
N PRO A 401 8.97 1.77 6.32
CA PRO A 401 7.94 0.90 5.77
C PRO A 401 7.42 -0.12 6.81
N ILE A 402 6.10 -0.25 6.93
CA ILE A 402 5.43 -1.08 7.96
C ILE A 402 5.92 -2.53 7.94
N ASN A 403 6.14 -3.10 6.76
CA ASN A 403 6.58 -4.50 6.63
C ASN A 403 8.04 -4.75 7.03
N LEU A 404 8.88 -3.74 7.03
CA LEU A 404 10.31 -3.83 7.36
C LEU A 404 10.61 -3.40 8.80
N THR A 405 9.73 -2.59 9.38
CA THR A 405 9.86 -2.06 10.73
C THR A 405 9.54 -3.12 11.79
N SER A 406 10.28 -3.13 12.89
CA SER A 406 9.93 -3.93 14.07
C SER A 406 9.25 -3.06 15.12
N THR A 407 8.32 -3.64 15.87
CA THR A 407 7.61 -2.93 16.96
C THR A 407 8.57 -2.40 18.02
N THR A 408 9.59 -3.18 18.39
CA THR A 408 10.63 -2.76 19.35
C THR A 408 11.40 -1.54 18.85
N PHE A 409 11.89 -1.59 17.61
CA PHE A 409 12.59 -0.45 17.00
C PHE A 409 11.71 0.80 16.98
N LEU A 410 10.46 0.65 16.54
CA LEU A 410 9.51 1.76 16.45
C LEU A 410 9.22 2.36 17.82
N SER A 411 8.97 1.51 18.82
CA SER A 411 8.75 1.95 20.21
C SER A 411 9.96 2.69 20.77
N ASP A 412 11.18 2.18 20.56
CA ASP A 412 12.41 2.81 21.01
C ASP A 412 12.65 4.13 20.29
N LEU A 413 12.43 4.19 18.97
CA LEU A 413 12.55 5.40 18.17
C LEU A 413 11.57 6.48 18.63
N MET A 414 10.27 6.16 18.69
CA MET A 414 9.24 7.12 19.06
C MET A 414 9.42 7.64 20.49
N SER A 415 9.67 6.73 21.44
CA SER A 415 9.96 7.10 22.83
C SER A 415 11.28 7.87 22.95
N GLY A 416 12.23 7.58 22.07
CA GLY A 416 13.50 8.28 21.97
C GLY A 416 13.29 9.71 21.50
N ILE A 417 12.60 9.94 20.38
CA ILE A 417 12.31 11.28 19.85
C ILE A 417 11.55 12.14 20.89
N ALA A 418 10.56 11.53 21.57
CA ALA A 418 9.79 12.26 22.59
C ALA A 418 10.64 12.80 23.76
N ARG A 419 11.80 12.20 24.01
CA ARG A 419 12.75 12.60 25.08
C ARG A 419 14.00 13.28 24.56
N ASP A 420 14.23 13.23 23.25
CA ASP A 420 15.41 13.80 22.62
C ASP A 420 15.31 15.32 22.54
N PRO A 421 16.25 16.07 23.11
CA PRO A 421 16.23 17.52 23.02
C PRO A 421 16.56 18.07 21.61
N PHE A 422 17.17 17.27 20.75
CA PHE A 422 17.59 17.69 19.40
C PHE A 422 16.53 17.54 18.35
N THR A 423 15.50 16.74 18.61
CA THR A 423 14.50 16.34 17.61
C THR A 423 13.08 16.52 18.12
N GLN A 424 12.17 16.78 17.19
CA GLN A 424 10.73 16.84 17.43
C GLN A 424 10.00 16.27 16.24
N LEU A 425 9.02 15.40 16.49
CA LEU A 425 8.12 14.96 15.41
C LEU A 425 7.27 16.13 14.93
N ALA A 426 7.14 16.23 13.63
CA ALA A 426 6.35 17.25 12.95
C ALA A 426 5.42 16.62 11.90
N PRO A 427 4.23 17.18 11.67
CA PRO A 427 3.39 16.79 10.55
C PRO A 427 4.09 17.10 9.21
N LEU A 428 3.89 16.24 8.21
CA LEU A 428 4.54 16.41 6.91
C LEU A 428 4.01 17.64 6.16
N THR A 429 2.69 17.80 6.04
CA THR A 429 2.05 18.84 5.24
C THR A 429 2.49 20.27 5.63
N PRO A 430 2.52 20.68 6.91
CA PRO A 430 3.01 22.01 7.27
C PRO A 430 4.49 22.26 6.94
N SER A 431 5.27 21.20 6.71
CA SER A 431 6.69 21.34 6.38
C SER A 431 6.93 21.94 5.00
N PHE A 432 5.95 21.86 4.10
CA PHE A 432 6.01 22.51 2.77
C PHE A 432 5.88 24.04 2.83
N SER A 433 5.27 24.59 3.88
CA SER A 433 5.14 26.04 4.07
C SER A 433 6.37 26.71 4.67
N SER A 434 7.44 25.95 4.96
CA SER A 434 8.69 26.54 5.43
C SER A 434 9.44 27.27 4.30
N SER A 435 10.42 28.12 4.68
CA SER A 435 11.13 28.97 3.72
C SER A 435 11.81 28.15 2.60
N LEU A 436 11.55 28.52 1.35
CA LEU A 436 12.20 27.97 0.15
C LEU A 436 13.57 28.60 -0.14
N ILE A 437 14.10 29.46 0.76
CA ILE A 437 15.34 30.20 0.53
C ILE A 437 16.54 29.27 0.69
N GLY A 438 17.35 29.17 -0.37
CA GLY A 438 18.62 28.46 -0.35
C GLY A 438 19.72 29.22 0.41
N THR A 439 20.90 28.63 0.47
CA THR A 439 22.05 29.17 1.21
C THR A 439 22.57 30.50 0.68
N ASN A 440 22.28 30.84 -0.57
CA ASN A 440 22.66 32.06 -1.27
C ASN A 440 21.56 33.14 -1.27
N GLY A 441 20.45 32.94 -0.54
CA GLY A 441 19.31 33.84 -0.52
C GLY A 441 18.36 33.71 -1.72
N ALA A 442 18.70 32.91 -2.72
CA ALA A 442 17.80 32.59 -3.84
C ALA A 442 16.82 31.46 -3.47
N PRO A 443 15.71 31.30 -4.17
CA PRO A 443 14.83 30.13 -4.00
C PRO A 443 15.61 28.83 -4.14
N ALA A 444 15.41 27.90 -3.21
CA ALA A 444 16.03 26.58 -3.28
C ALA A 444 15.50 25.82 -4.48
N ALA A 445 16.39 25.34 -5.34
CA ALA A 445 16.03 24.54 -6.50
C ALA A 445 16.98 23.35 -6.64
N ARG A 446 16.42 22.20 -7.08
CA ARG A 446 17.19 20.98 -7.37
C ARG A 446 16.75 20.40 -8.71
N THR A 447 17.63 19.61 -9.32
CA THR A 447 17.33 18.89 -10.55
C THR A 447 17.18 17.40 -10.26
N LEU A 448 16.47 16.67 -11.13
CA LEU A 448 16.42 15.22 -11.05
C LEU A 448 17.70 14.63 -11.63
N ALA A 449 18.32 13.72 -10.90
CA ALA A 449 19.55 13.04 -11.31
C ALA A 449 19.31 11.98 -12.39
N VAL A 450 18.13 11.37 -12.37
CA VAL A 450 17.73 10.28 -13.27
C VAL A 450 16.44 10.64 -13.98
N THR A 451 16.40 10.42 -15.30
CA THR A 451 15.17 10.55 -16.09
C THR A 451 14.84 9.22 -16.74
N THR A 452 13.66 8.71 -16.49
CA THR A 452 13.18 7.48 -17.14
C THR A 452 12.45 7.87 -18.43
N PRO A 453 12.89 7.41 -19.62
CA PRO A 453 12.20 7.71 -20.85
C PRO A 453 10.84 7.01 -20.90
N SER A 454 9.83 7.74 -21.38
CA SER A 454 8.51 7.20 -21.62
C SER A 454 8.47 6.43 -22.96
N THR A 455 7.92 5.21 -22.93
CA THR A 455 7.80 4.35 -24.11
C THR A 455 6.35 3.95 -24.34
N TRP A 456 5.64 4.73 -25.17
CA TRP A 456 4.27 4.44 -25.58
C TRP A 456 4.20 4.23 -27.10
N SER A 457 3.50 3.18 -27.53
CA SER A 457 3.12 3.03 -28.93
C SER A 457 1.74 3.67 -29.18
N ALA A 458 1.44 4.06 -30.41
CA ALA A 458 0.10 4.55 -30.77
C ALA A 458 -0.97 3.48 -30.51
N HIS A 459 -0.63 2.21 -30.65
CA HIS A 459 -1.51 1.08 -30.34
C HIS A 459 -1.85 1.03 -28.85
N ASN A 460 -0.85 1.15 -27.94
CA ASN A 460 -1.12 1.19 -26.51
C ASN A 460 -2.08 2.32 -26.13
N VAL A 461 -1.86 3.52 -26.68
CA VAL A 461 -2.72 4.69 -26.42
C VAL A 461 -4.16 4.43 -26.87
N SER A 462 -4.36 3.93 -28.10
CA SER A 462 -5.70 3.66 -28.63
C SER A 462 -6.42 2.55 -27.86
N SER A 463 -5.70 1.47 -27.50
CA SER A 463 -6.25 0.36 -26.72
C SER A 463 -6.62 0.82 -25.30
N LEU A 464 -5.77 1.62 -24.64
CA LEU A 464 -6.03 2.17 -23.33
C LEU A 464 -7.25 3.10 -23.33
N LEU A 465 -7.36 4.02 -24.30
CA LEU A 465 -8.51 4.91 -24.42
C LEU A 465 -9.83 4.15 -24.61
N THR A 466 -9.80 3.10 -25.42
CA THR A 466 -10.97 2.22 -25.63
C THR A 466 -11.36 1.53 -24.32
N LEU A 467 -10.36 0.99 -23.60
CA LEU A 467 -10.58 0.33 -22.31
C LEU A 467 -11.12 1.31 -21.25
N ILE A 468 -10.54 2.51 -21.13
CA ILE A 468 -11.00 3.56 -20.21
C ILE A 468 -12.48 3.90 -20.47
N GLY A 469 -12.85 4.12 -21.75
CA GLY A 469 -14.22 4.39 -22.14
C GLY A 469 -15.17 3.27 -21.73
N ALA A 470 -14.78 2.04 -21.98
CA ALA A 470 -15.58 0.86 -21.64
C ALA A 470 -15.71 0.66 -20.12
N VAL A 471 -14.60 0.80 -19.36
CA VAL A 471 -14.62 0.68 -17.90
C VAL A 471 -15.47 1.79 -17.27
N ASN A 472 -15.33 3.03 -17.71
CA ASN A 472 -16.14 4.14 -17.19
C ASN A 472 -17.63 3.97 -17.50
N SER A 473 -17.96 3.49 -18.68
CA SER A 473 -19.35 3.18 -19.06
C SER A 473 -19.93 2.05 -18.20
N TYR A 474 -19.17 0.97 -17.99
CA TYR A 474 -19.58 -0.13 -17.14
C TYR A 474 -19.70 0.29 -15.66
N ALA A 475 -18.75 1.07 -15.16
CA ALA A 475 -18.76 1.58 -13.79
C ALA A 475 -20.00 2.43 -13.48
N GLN A 476 -20.50 3.21 -14.45
CA GLN A 476 -21.74 3.98 -14.30
C GLN A 476 -22.99 3.11 -14.21
N SER A 477 -22.94 1.89 -14.73
CA SER A 477 -24.06 0.93 -14.65
C SER A 477 -24.12 0.17 -13.33
N VAL A 478 -23.04 0.14 -12.55
CA VAL A 478 -22.93 -0.63 -11.30
C VAL A 478 -23.32 0.22 -10.09
N ARG A 479 -24.30 -0.21 -9.29
CA ARG A 479 -24.78 0.55 -8.12
C ARG A 479 -24.08 0.21 -6.81
N THR A 480 -23.78 -1.05 -6.55
CA THR A 480 -23.36 -1.53 -5.22
C THR A 480 -22.32 -2.64 -5.33
N SER A 481 -21.15 -2.32 -5.89
CA SER A 481 -20.07 -3.31 -5.98
C SER A 481 -18.71 -2.64 -6.09
N ASN A 482 -17.70 -3.32 -5.57
CA ASN A 482 -16.30 -2.92 -5.69
C ASN A 482 -15.72 -3.19 -7.09
N ILE A 483 -16.50 -3.80 -8.00
CA ILE A 483 -15.99 -4.19 -9.33
C ILE A 483 -15.54 -2.99 -10.16
N ALA A 484 -16.23 -1.85 -10.07
CA ALA A 484 -15.82 -0.62 -10.73
C ALA A 484 -14.41 -0.18 -10.29
N THR A 485 -14.12 -0.28 -9.00
CA THR A 485 -12.79 0.01 -8.43
C THR A 485 -11.74 -0.98 -8.91
N VAL A 486 -12.06 -2.28 -8.92
CA VAL A 486 -11.15 -3.34 -9.44
C VAL A 486 -10.75 -3.05 -10.88
N LEU A 487 -11.71 -2.69 -11.72
CA LEU A 487 -11.47 -2.38 -13.12
C LEU A 487 -10.63 -1.10 -13.28
N ARG A 488 -10.89 -0.05 -12.49
CA ARG A 488 -10.06 1.18 -12.50
C ARG A 488 -8.63 0.90 -12.04
N VAL A 489 -8.44 0.12 -10.99
CA VAL A 489 -7.11 -0.32 -10.54
C VAL A 489 -6.38 -1.10 -11.63
N ALA A 490 -7.08 -1.99 -12.34
CA ALA A 490 -6.50 -2.74 -13.45
C ALA A 490 -6.08 -1.82 -14.62
N VAL A 491 -6.89 -0.80 -14.94
CA VAL A 491 -6.51 0.25 -15.90
C VAL A 491 -5.28 0.99 -15.42
N ALA A 492 -5.27 1.46 -14.19
CA ALA A 492 -4.17 2.23 -13.62
C ALA A 492 -2.83 1.45 -13.61
N LYS A 493 -2.87 0.13 -13.42
CA LYS A 493 -1.67 -0.75 -13.51
C LYS A 493 -1.05 -0.75 -14.90
N SER A 494 -1.84 -0.62 -15.96
CA SER A 494 -1.33 -0.56 -17.34
C SER A 494 -0.56 0.73 -17.67
N GLU A 495 -0.62 1.73 -16.78
CA GLU A 495 0.00 3.04 -16.92
C GLU A 495 1.40 3.12 -16.27
N ILE A 496 1.87 2.02 -15.67
CA ILE A 496 3.22 1.91 -15.09
C ILE A 496 4.28 1.84 -16.20
N VAL A 497 5.47 2.40 -15.95
CA VAL A 497 6.60 2.38 -16.87
C VAL A 497 6.95 0.94 -17.26
N GLY A 498 7.03 0.69 -18.56
CA GLY A 498 7.34 -0.62 -19.12
C GLY A 498 7.62 -0.54 -20.62
N SER A 499 8.00 -1.68 -21.20
CA SER A 499 8.05 -1.79 -22.66
C SER A 499 6.65 -1.67 -23.27
N PRO A 500 6.50 -1.26 -24.55
CA PRO A 500 5.20 -1.25 -25.22
C PRO A 500 4.48 -2.61 -25.18
N ALA A 501 5.23 -3.71 -25.23
CA ALA A 501 4.68 -5.07 -25.14
C ALA A 501 4.17 -5.39 -23.72
N THR A 502 4.91 -5.04 -22.67
CA THR A 502 4.48 -5.23 -21.28
C THR A 502 3.20 -4.46 -21.00
N ARG A 503 3.17 -3.19 -21.41
CA ARG A 503 2.00 -2.32 -21.27
C ARG A 503 0.77 -2.88 -22.00
N GLN A 504 0.97 -3.42 -23.22
CA GLN A 504 -0.13 -4.04 -23.95
C GLN A 504 -0.68 -5.27 -23.20
N ASN A 505 0.20 -6.10 -22.64
CA ASN A 505 -0.23 -7.25 -21.84
C ASN A 505 -1.07 -6.80 -20.61
N ASP A 506 -0.73 -5.70 -19.97
CA ASP A 506 -1.48 -5.17 -18.83
C ASP A 506 -2.84 -4.61 -19.27
N ILE A 507 -2.89 -3.90 -20.42
CA ILE A 507 -4.15 -3.45 -21.05
C ILE A 507 -5.03 -4.65 -21.41
N ASP A 508 -4.46 -5.69 -22.00
CA ASP A 508 -5.19 -6.90 -22.39
C ASP A 508 -5.72 -7.64 -21.16
N ALA A 509 -4.93 -7.71 -20.08
CA ALA A 509 -5.36 -8.30 -18.81
C ALA A 509 -6.54 -7.53 -18.20
N ALA A 510 -6.50 -6.20 -18.19
CA ALA A 510 -7.60 -5.36 -17.72
C ALA A 510 -8.86 -5.50 -18.62
N SER A 511 -8.66 -5.59 -19.94
CA SER A 511 -9.75 -5.85 -20.91
C SER A 511 -10.39 -7.22 -20.70
N HIS A 512 -9.60 -8.23 -20.36
CA HIS A 512 -10.09 -9.56 -20.03
C HIS A 512 -10.95 -9.54 -18.76
N LEU A 513 -10.53 -8.84 -17.71
CA LEU A 513 -11.33 -8.67 -16.49
C LEU A 513 -12.70 -8.04 -16.79
N LEU A 514 -12.74 -7.00 -17.64
CA LEU A 514 -14.01 -6.41 -18.08
C LEU A 514 -14.85 -7.42 -18.86
N SER A 515 -14.24 -8.15 -19.80
CA SER A 515 -14.96 -9.14 -20.63
C SER A 515 -15.55 -10.28 -19.80
N GLU A 516 -14.88 -10.70 -18.73
CA GLU A 516 -15.42 -11.68 -17.77
C GLU A 516 -16.69 -11.17 -17.08
N GLN A 517 -16.76 -9.87 -16.76
CA GLN A 517 -17.98 -9.28 -16.21
C GLN A 517 -19.10 -9.21 -17.26
N LEU A 518 -18.77 -8.86 -18.50
CA LEU A 518 -19.73 -8.80 -19.58
C LEU A 518 -20.30 -10.20 -19.94
N ALA A 519 -19.47 -11.24 -19.85
CA ALA A 519 -19.89 -12.62 -20.08
C ALA A 519 -20.93 -13.15 -19.07
N GLN A 520 -21.13 -12.43 -17.95
CA GLN A 520 -22.15 -12.80 -16.97
C GLN A 520 -23.58 -12.44 -17.40
N PHE A 521 -23.74 -11.70 -18.49
CA PHE A 521 -25.05 -11.32 -19.03
C PHE A 521 -25.42 -12.20 -20.20
N SER A 522 -26.69 -12.62 -20.24
CA SER A 522 -27.25 -13.27 -21.37
C SER A 522 -28.74 -12.90 -21.54
N ILE A 523 -29.28 -13.09 -22.74
CA ILE A 523 -30.67 -12.85 -23.04
C ILE A 523 -31.26 -14.19 -23.49
N ASP A 524 -32.43 -14.54 -22.95
CA ASP A 524 -33.12 -15.78 -23.33
C ASP A 524 -33.45 -15.76 -24.83
N GLN A 525 -33.05 -16.84 -25.51
CA GLN A 525 -33.24 -17.01 -26.97
C GLN A 525 -34.51 -17.77 -27.34
N SER A 526 -35.36 -18.11 -26.35
CA SER A 526 -36.60 -18.85 -26.59
C SER A 526 -37.47 -18.11 -27.58
N ALA A 527 -38.03 -18.84 -28.55
CA ALA A 527 -38.93 -18.27 -29.52
C ALA A 527 -40.19 -17.72 -28.85
N ILE A 528 -40.59 -16.51 -29.22
CA ILE A 528 -41.72 -15.81 -28.62
C ILE A 528 -42.93 -15.91 -29.56
N THR A 529 -44.06 -16.39 -29.06
CA THR A 529 -45.31 -16.40 -29.83
C THR A 529 -46.23 -15.27 -29.35
N LEU A 530 -46.56 -14.33 -30.23
CA LEU A 530 -47.48 -13.24 -29.96
C LEU A 530 -48.90 -13.65 -30.38
N ALA A 531 -49.85 -13.59 -29.47
CA ALA A 531 -51.24 -14.04 -29.69
C ALA A 531 -52.13 -13.04 -30.46
N GLY A 532 -51.56 -11.99 -31.10
CA GLY A 532 -52.28 -10.99 -31.88
C GLY A 532 -51.58 -9.64 -31.98
N SER A 533 -52.14 -8.69 -32.70
CA SER A 533 -51.64 -7.32 -32.80
C SER A 533 -51.85 -6.57 -31.48
N GLY A 534 -50.78 -6.06 -30.88
CA GLY A 534 -50.83 -5.27 -29.63
C GLY A 534 -50.55 -6.03 -28.34
N THR A 535 -49.89 -7.18 -28.41
CA THR A 535 -49.45 -7.96 -27.26
C THR A 535 -48.11 -7.48 -26.75
N ALA A 536 -47.89 -7.53 -25.42
CA ALA A 536 -46.59 -7.21 -24.81
C ALA A 536 -45.58 -8.34 -25.09
N LEU A 537 -44.43 -7.97 -25.59
CA LEU A 537 -43.30 -8.84 -25.88
C LEU A 537 -42.52 -9.13 -24.56
N PRO A 538 -42.48 -10.36 -24.06
CA PRO A 538 -41.69 -10.69 -22.90
C PRO A 538 -40.23 -10.88 -23.31
N ILE A 539 -39.33 -10.11 -22.71
CA ILE A 539 -37.86 -10.26 -22.85
C ILE A 539 -37.31 -10.66 -21.51
N THR A 540 -36.58 -11.77 -21.45
CA THR A 540 -35.96 -12.27 -20.24
C THR A 540 -34.46 -12.09 -20.34
N ILE A 541 -33.91 -11.36 -19.38
CA ILE A 541 -32.46 -11.12 -19.23
C ILE A 541 -31.98 -11.95 -18.05
N ILE A 542 -30.85 -12.62 -18.22
CA ILE A 542 -30.22 -13.45 -17.20
C ILE A 542 -28.91 -12.78 -16.82
N SER A 543 -28.68 -12.61 -15.52
CA SER A 543 -27.43 -12.08 -14.95
C SER A 543 -26.91 -13.05 -13.90
N HIS A 544 -25.65 -13.45 -14.01
CA HIS A 544 -24.97 -14.27 -13.00
C HIS A 544 -24.20 -13.44 -11.98
N LEU A 545 -24.38 -12.11 -12.01
CA LEU A 545 -23.75 -11.18 -11.08
C LEU A 545 -24.47 -11.19 -9.73
N HIS A 546 -23.70 -10.92 -8.67
CA HIS A 546 -24.21 -10.81 -7.30
C HIS A 546 -24.46 -9.35 -6.85
N TYR A 547 -24.49 -8.41 -7.79
CA TYR A 547 -24.71 -6.99 -7.55
C TYR A 547 -25.67 -6.39 -8.58
N THR A 548 -26.25 -5.25 -8.25
CA THR A 548 -27.24 -4.57 -9.10
C THR A 548 -26.58 -3.82 -10.24
N VAL A 549 -27.12 -3.97 -11.44
CA VAL A 549 -26.65 -3.29 -12.65
C VAL A 549 -27.83 -2.61 -13.36
N ASP A 550 -27.65 -1.34 -13.71
CA ASP A 550 -28.57 -0.62 -14.60
C ASP A 550 -28.16 -0.82 -16.05
N ALA A 551 -29.14 -1.06 -16.90
CA ALA A 551 -28.92 -1.30 -18.33
C ALA A 551 -30.09 -0.77 -19.17
N VAL A 552 -29.90 -0.73 -20.48
CA VAL A 552 -30.93 -0.39 -21.45
C VAL A 552 -31.08 -1.54 -22.45
N VAL A 553 -32.29 -1.98 -22.64
CA VAL A 553 -32.64 -2.99 -23.67
C VAL A 553 -33.08 -2.28 -24.93
N HIS A 554 -32.37 -2.48 -26.01
CA HIS A 554 -32.74 -2.01 -27.35
C HIS A 554 -33.33 -3.15 -28.16
N LEU A 555 -34.47 -2.88 -28.77
CA LEU A 555 -35.19 -3.79 -29.63
C LEU A 555 -35.10 -3.30 -31.08
N VAL A 556 -34.41 -4.04 -31.92
CA VAL A 556 -34.14 -3.65 -33.32
C VAL A 556 -34.81 -4.63 -34.27
N THR A 557 -35.74 -4.11 -35.01
CA THR A 557 -36.47 -4.82 -36.09
C THR A 557 -37.15 -3.80 -36.99
N ASP A 558 -37.33 -4.15 -38.25
CA ASP A 558 -38.01 -3.35 -39.26
C ASP A 558 -39.53 -3.65 -39.35
N ARG A 559 -40.01 -4.68 -38.63
CA ARG A 559 -41.37 -5.21 -38.77
C ARG A 559 -42.27 -5.05 -37.53
N LEU A 560 -41.73 -4.60 -36.39
CA LEU A 560 -42.52 -4.29 -35.19
C LEU A 560 -42.46 -2.80 -34.92
N THR A 561 -43.57 -2.23 -34.51
CA THR A 561 -43.64 -0.86 -33.99
C THR A 561 -43.75 -0.91 -32.47
N PHE A 562 -42.95 -0.12 -31.79
CA PHE A 562 -42.94 -0.03 -30.34
C PHE A 562 -43.57 1.30 -29.89
N PRO A 563 -44.85 1.34 -29.48
CA PRO A 563 -45.57 2.59 -29.17
C PRO A 563 -44.97 3.37 -27.99
N LYS A 564 -44.24 2.70 -27.10
CA LYS A 564 -43.54 3.30 -25.94
C LYS A 564 -42.03 3.45 -26.14
N GLY A 565 -41.56 3.30 -27.39
CA GLY A 565 -40.14 3.31 -27.74
C GLY A 565 -39.52 1.91 -27.77
N SER A 566 -38.43 1.78 -28.53
CA SER A 566 -37.67 0.54 -28.70
C SER A 566 -36.53 0.38 -27.68
N ALA A 567 -36.31 1.39 -26.83
CA ALA A 567 -35.32 1.38 -25.75
C ALA A 567 -36.01 1.38 -24.38
N VAL A 568 -35.66 0.43 -23.52
CA VAL A 568 -36.28 0.27 -22.19
C VAL A 568 -35.21 0.13 -21.15
N ALA A 569 -35.19 1.07 -20.20
CA ALA A 569 -34.29 1.00 -19.05
C ALA A 569 -34.70 -0.16 -18.11
N VAL A 570 -33.73 -0.91 -17.63
CA VAL A 570 -33.92 -2.04 -16.74
C VAL A 570 -32.86 -2.01 -15.62
N THR A 571 -33.31 -2.27 -14.39
CA THR A 571 -32.42 -2.49 -13.25
C THR A 571 -32.39 -3.97 -12.94
N MET A 572 -31.24 -4.60 -13.08
CA MET A 572 -31.03 -6.01 -12.80
C MET A 572 -30.58 -6.18 -11.36
N ASN A 573 -31.50 -6.57 -10.49
CA ASN A 573 -31.29 -6.84 -9.07
C ASN A 573 -31.57 -8.31 -8.70
N SER A 574 -31.85 -9.15 -9.68
CA SER A 574 -32.12 -10.58 -9.55
C SER A 574 -31.45 -11.36 -10.68
N PRO A 575 -31.19 -12.67 -10.49
CA PRO A 575 -30.57 -13.51 -11.53
C PRO A 575 -31.37 -13.57 -12.86
N THR A 576 -32.67 -13.33 -12.80
CA THR A 576 -33.54 -13.31 -13.97
C THR A 576 -34.47 -12.11 -13.88
N GLN A 577 -34.42 -11.26 -14.88
CA GLN A 577 -35.27 -10.07 -15.00
C GLN A 577 -36.10 -10.18 -16.27
N SER A 578 -37.41 -10.17 -16.13
CA SER A 578 -38.33 -10.18 -17.28
C SER A 578 -39.00 -8.82 -17.44
N ILE A 579 -38.89 -8.26 -18.64
CA ILE A 579 -39.56 -7.02 -19.04
C ILE A 579 -40.62 -7.31 -20.07
N ARG A 580 -41.70 -6.52 -20.10
CA ARG A 580 -42.78 -6.63 -21.07
C ARG A 580 -42.87 -5.35 -21.87
N VAL A 581 -42.51 -5.41 -23.16
CA VAL A 581 -42.52 -4.26 -24.06
C VAL A 581 -43.74 -4.34 -25.01
N PRO A 582 -44.62 -3.34 -24.97
CA PRO A 582 -45.75 -3.29 -25.92
C PRO A 582 -45.23 -3.22 -27.34
N ALA A 583 -45.65 -4.15 -28.17
CA ALA A 583 -45.31 -4.21 -29.59
C ALA A 583 -46.53 -4.35 -30.46
N VAL A 584 -46.58 -3.63 -31.57
CA VAL A 584 -47.61 -3.73 -32.59
C VAL A 584 -47.01 -4.36 -33.83
N SER A 585 -47.68 -5.40 -34.31
CA SER A 585 -47.20 -6.19 -35.44
C SER A 585 -48.19 -6.15 -36.61
N PRO A 586 -47.75 -6.12 -37.88
CA PRO A 586 -48.58 -6.47 -39.01
C PRO A 586 -48.94 -7.96 -38.96
N ARG A 587 -50.12 -8.32 -39.44
CA ARG A 587 -50.68 -9.66 -39.34
C ARG A 587 -49.81 -10.73 -40.02
N GLY A 588 -49.56 -11.83 -39.31
CA GLY A 588 -49.27 -13.14 -39.90
C GLY A 588 -47.87 -13.36 -40.47
N SER A 589 -46.78 -12.99 -39.75
CA SER A 589 -45.42 -13.34 -40.17
C SER A 589 -44.52 -13.74 -39.00
N SER A 590 -43.58 -14.64 -39.24
CA SER A 590 -42.43 -14.80 -38.35
C SER A 590 -41.37 -13.75 -38.69
N LEU A 591 -40.70 -13.21 -37.66
CA LEU A 591 -39.65 -12.23 -37.83
C LEU A 591 -38.52 -12.47 -36.83
N THR A 592 -37.34 -11.96 -37.13
CA THR A 592 -36.20 -11.96 -36.23
C THR A 592 -36.12 -10.59 -35.53
N LEU A 593 -36.14 -10.60 -34.21
CA LEU A 593 -35.93 -9.45 -33.36
C LEU A 593 -34.52 -9.47 -32.81
N GLN A 594 -33.71 -8.46 -33.07
CA GLN A 594 -32.45 -8.28 -32.37
C GLN A 594 -32.71 -7.59 -31.03
N VAL A 595 -32.26 -8.22 -29.96
CA VAL A 595 -32.30 -7.68 -28.61
C VAL A 595 -30.87 -7.38 -28.19
N ILE A 596 -30.59 -6.12 -27.85
CA ILE A 596 -29.27 -5.65 -27.47
C ILE A 596 -29.39 -5.05 -26.07
N LEU A 597 -28.63 -5.56 -25.15
CA LEU A 597 -28.51 -5.02 -23.79
C LEU A 597 -27.27 -4.15 -23.74
N THR A 598 -27.38 -2.88 -23.35
CA THR A 598 -26.26 -1.91 -23.25
C THR A 598 -26.18 -1.30 -21.87
N THR A 599 -25.05 -0.67 -21.57
CA THR A 599 -24.94 0.27 -20.45
C THR A 599 -25.88 1.48 -20.65
N PRO A 600 -26.22 2.25 -19.60
CA PRO A 600 -27.15 3.38 -19.69
C PRO A 600 -26.76 4.48 -20.69
N ASN A 601 -25.47 4.61 -21.00
CA ASN A 601 -24.93 5.57 -21.97
C ASN A 601 -24.68 4.96 -23.36
N ASP A 602 -25.13 3.74 -23.62
CA ASP A 602 -25.03 2.99 -24.89
C ASP A 602 -23.60 2.72 -25.40
N GLN A 603 -22.56 2.95 -24.59
CA GLN A 603 -21.18 2.77 -25.04
C GLN A 603 -20.69 1.33 -24.99
N VAL A 604 -21.27 0.48 -24.13
CA VAL A 604 -20.88 -0.92 -23.97
C VAL A 604 -22.06 -1.84 -24.16
N VAL A 605 -21.89 -2.83 -25.02
CA VAL A 605 -22.87 -3.91 -25.20
C VAL A 605 -22.60 -4.98 -24.14
N LEU A 606 -23.57 -5.18 -23.24
CA LEU A 606 -23.53 -6.20 -22.19
C LEU A 606 -23.89 -7.59 -22.74
N ALA A 607 -24.93 -7.65 -23.57
CA ALA A 607 -25.36 -8.88 -24.26
C ALA A 607 -26.09 -8.56 -25.55
N ARG A 608 -26.03 -9.45 -26.51
CA ARG A 608 -26.77 -9.34 -27.78
C ARG A 608 -27.30 -10.72 -28.20
N THR A 609 -28.54 -10.76 -28.64
CA THR A 609 -29.13 -11.98 -29.20
C THR A 609 -30.15 -11.68 -30.30
N ALA A 610 -30.48 -12.69 -31.09
CA ALA A 610 -31.53 -12.66 -32.06
C ALA A 610 -32.65 -13.65 -31.66
N VAL A 611 -33.86 -13.15 -31.43
CA VAL A 611 -35.01 -13.93 -30.98
C VAL A 611 -35.99 -14.08 -32.12
N GLN A 612 -36.48 -15.30 -32.36
CA GLN A 612 -37.54 -15.55 -33.34
C GLN A 612 -38.89 -15.20 -32.72
N VAL A 613 -39.63 -14.33 -33.39
CA VAL A 613 -40.98 -13.93 -32.95
C VAL A 613 -41.98 -14.47 -33.94
N HIS A 614 -42.86 -15.35 -33.48
CA HIS A 614 -43.95 -15.89 -34.23
C HIS A 614 -45.25 -15.16 -33.90
N ILE A 615 -45.94 -14.68 -34.91
CA ILE A 615 -47.22 -13.97 -34.75
C ILE A 615 -48.35 -14.93 -35.14
N ALA A 616 -49.10 -15.36 -34.14
CA ALA A 616 -50.27 -16.20 -34.40
C ALA A 616 -51.33 -15.36 -35.11
N GLY A 617 -51.48 -15.55 -36.42
CA GLY A 617 -52.65 -15.04 -37.15
C GLY A 617 -53.88 -15.77 -36.65
N THR A 618 -54.98 -15.04 -36.43
CA THR A 618 -56.30 -15.69 -36.27
C THR A 618 -56.57 -16.53 -37.50
N SER A 619 -56.46 -17.86 -37.39
CA SER A 619 -56.63 -18.73 -38.54
C SER A 619 -58.08 -18.63 -39.04
N VAL A 620 -58.26 -18.21 -40.30
CA VAL A 620 -59.57 -18.22 -40.98
C VAL A 620 -60.19 -19.59 -40.83
N VAL A 621 -59.42 -20.65 -40.74
CA VAL A 621 -59.81 -22.03 -40.46
C VAL A 621 -60.53 -22.17 -39.12
N GLY A 622 -60.10 -21.46 -38.06
CA GLY A 622 -60.75 -21.45 -36.75
C GLY A 622 -62.15 -20.82 -36.83
N TYR A 623 -62.26 -19.70 -37.52
CA TYR A 623 -63.61 -19.09 -37.78
C TYR A 623 -64.45 -19.96 -38.64
N LEU A 624 -63.93 -20.56 -39.73
CA LEU A 624 -64.67 -21.52 -40.60
C LEU A 624 -65.14 -22.75 -39.83
N LEU A 625 -64.27 -23.32 -38.95
CA LEU A 625 -64.67 -24.44 -38.09
C LEU A 625 -65.73 -24.03 -37.06
N THR A 626 -65.62 -22.85 -36.47
CA THR A 626 -66.64 -22.33 -35.53
C THR A 626 -67.92 -22.04 -36.20
N PHE A 627 -67.95 -21.42 -37.42
CA PHE A 627 -69.13 -21.22 -38.21
C PHE A 627 -69.73 -22.54 -38.75
N ALA A 628 -68.86 -23.49 -39.14
CA ALA A 628 -69.31 -24.81 -39.57
C ALA A 628 -69.98 -25.60 -38.44
N SER A 629 -69.39 -25.55 -37.22
CA SER A 629 -69.97 -26.19 -36.03
C SER A 629 -71.28 -25.53 -35.59
N LEU A 630 -71.32 -24.19 -35.58
CA LEU A 630 -72.57 -23.45 -35.35
C LEU A 630 -73.63 -23.76 -36.40
N PHE A 631 -73.29 -23.87 -37.70
CA PHE A 631 -74.17 -24.25 -38.76
C PHE A 631 -74.71 -25.67 -38.59
N VAL A 632 -73.82 -26.64 -38.26
CA VAL A 632 -74.22 -28.02 -37.97
C VAL A 632 -75.17 -28.08 -36.76
N LEU A 633 -74.85 -27.31 -35.68
CA LEU A 633 -75.72 -27.21 -34.51
C LEU A 633 -77.10 -26.59 -34.83
N GLY A 634 -77.09 -25.52 -35.67
CA GLY A 634 -78.30 -24.87 -36.13
C GLY A 634 -79.15 -25.79 -36.97
N VAL A 635 -78.55 -26.55 -37.91
CA VAL A 635 -79.24 -27.55 -38.74
C VAL A 635 -79.79 -28.71 -37.88
N TRP A 636 -79.00 -29.18 -36.91
CA TRP A 636 -79.41 -30.22 -35.96
C TRP A 636 -80.59 -29.75 -35.09
N TRP A 637 -80.57 -28.51 -34.61
CA TRP A 637 -81.60 -27.90 -33.79
C TRP A 637 -82.92 -27.69 -34.61
N TRP A 638 -82.80 -27.21 -35.87
CA TRP A 638 -83.89 -27.05 -36.79
C TRP A 638 -84.55 -28.41 -37.13
N ARG A 639 -83.74 -29.43 -37.30
CA ARG A 639 -84.22 -30.78 -37.57
C ARG A 639 -84.91 -31.42 -36.35
N THR A 640 -84.44 -31.08 -35.14
CA THR A 640 -85.03 -31.56 -33.89
C THR A 640 -86.38 -30.88 -33.61
N ILE A 641 -86.56 -29.61 -33.92
CA ILE A 641 -87.78 -28.85 -33.75
C ILE A 641 -88.86 -29.36 -34.71
N ARG A 642 -88.50 -29.72 -35.96
CA ARG A 642 -89.46 -30.25 -36.97
C ARG A 642 -89.95 -31.67 -36.67
N ARG A 643 -89.30 -32.38 -35.75
CA ARG A 643 -89.68 -33.77 -35.38
C ARG A 643 -90.57 -33.86 -34.14
N ARG A 644 -91.25 -32.82 -33.71
CA ARG A 644 -92.23 -32.93 -32.65
C ARG A 644 -93.44 -33.68 -33.16
N PRO A 645 -93.77 -34.92 -32.70
CA PRO A 645 -95.00 -35.62 -33.06
C PRO A 645 -96.17 -34.92 -32.40
N LYS A 646 -97.26 -34.72 -33.21
CA LYS A 646 -98.57 -34.28 -32.73
C LYS A 646 -99.05 -35.31 -31.68
N GLY A 647 -99.15 -34.89 -30.47
CA GLY A 647 -99.77 -35.67 -29.41
C GLY A 647 -101.28 -35.84 -29.75
N ARG A 648 -101.71 -37.07 -29.80
CA ARG A 648 -103.10 -37.48 -29.83
C ARG A 648 -103.74 -37.33 -28.44
N HIS A 649 -104.77 -36.48 -28.34
CA HIS A 649 -105.76 -36.57 -27.29
C HIS A 649 -106.63 -37.79 -27.48
N ALA A 650 -106.80 -38.62 -26.46
CA ALA A 650 -107.95 -39.48 -26.27
C ALA A 650 -108.22 -39.73 -24.77
N ARG A 651 -109.35 -39.21 -24.32
CA ARG A 651 -110.17 -39.51 -23.12
C ARG A 651 -109.48 -39.65 -21.76
#